data_b123dacbeb0b0bd204d6b57d63e6630f
#
_entry.id   b123dacbeb0b0bd204d6b57d63e6630f
#
_cell.length_a   1.000
_cell.length_b   1.000
_cell.length_c   1.000
_cell.angle_alpha   90.00
_cell.angle_beta   90.00
_cell.angle_gamma   90.00
#
_symmetry.space_group_name_H-M   'P 1'
#
loop_
_entity.id
_entity.type
_entity.pdbx_description
1 polymer ?
#
loop_
_entity_poly.entity_id
_entity_poly.type
_entity_poly.pdbx_seq_one_letter_code
_entity_poly.pdbx_strand_id
1 'polypeptide(L)'
;VIDCLIDHWSHSMVQTYQRNPLAFCRSYIAQIKDWKSSPSSLIGTGYDEALQAFFAMFEAGRTITLEEMVQTGMEVVYNTPPNRIKLGANTPTVDSVFQAVAKKLPFVLKSFLEEVDSYTSDMCEILFVNKRFREDVTLNGVEIPIPCVFVPDLVYRKNNGRLAVLDHKAVYAYTQEDAVIYKYAGQATTYLVGIEKRLGESVEEFNFFENKTTLNSSGANRGMAQIRKIPIPLNAENRRMYEAMLYEGVREVYNAAKDPDKVYLANPNDMFIQGEEQAELLNFWIAWQTQEIQDINPAISDEKAALLGKRKRKIMDSSIANIAPEVIRKFKSEANRFINYSSMEDMTPSQRIESRLMTLGLPVQIAHCLSGYSSETYLMELQNGRRISDIFKFKLDIANALNLESIRIGQKLSIYEGRSFVSVDANRDPSERKPLYWDESNLDKGTLKIPMGFDNFGEKVIWDMANPSTPHMLVCGATGSGKSVHIRSIMESVETLGGWDIEIFDPKYEFRRMNSINEIAAIEARMERLVVEMNQAVESGMDELKKLIVFDEFADALAQARKGKELNTYDRQGKVNGRHKSLEENLKLLLQKGRSCGIRIIAATQRASVKVITGDAKANFPVQICFRVPKAIDSRVVLDEDGAESLSGKGDGLFRSPEYNDTVRFQSFMVGNP
;
A
#
# COMPACT_ATOMS: atom_id res chain seq x y z
N VAL A 1 -35.45 3.76 39.04
CA VAL A 1 -34.28 2.86 38.96
C VAL A 1 -33.95 2.70 37.49
N ILE A 2 -32.81 3.11 37.04
CA ILE A 2 -32.35 2.91 35.64
C ILE A 2 -32.01 1.43 35.52
N ASP A 3 -32.87 0.65 34.85
CA ASP A 3 -32.64 -0.78 34.59
C ASP A 3 -31.75 -1.03 33.37
N CYS A 4 -31.44 0.00 32.56
CA CYS A 4 -30.66 -0.10 31.36
C CYS A 4 -29.76 1.14 31.18
N LEU A 5 -28.52 0.95 30.72
CA LEU A 5 -27.53 2.04 30.51
C LEU A 5 -27.82 2.91 29.29
N ILE A 6 -28.77 2.50 28.45
CA ILE A 6 -29.30 3.29 27.34
C ILE A 6 -30.80 3.52 27.51
N ASP A 7 -31.29 4.67 27.06
CA ASP A 7 -32.68 5.08 27.18
C ASP A 7 -33.47 4.91 25.87
N HIS A 8 -32.80 4.52 24.82
CA HIS A 8 -33.37 4.22 23.51
C HIS A 8 -32.38 3.36 22.70
N TRP A 9 -32.85 2.85 21.58
CA TRP A 9 -32.01 2.23 20.57
C TRP A 9 -32.18 2.92 19.21
N SER A 10 -31.21 2.76 18.31
CA SER A 10 -31.25 3.22 16.94
C SER A 10 -30.46 2.27 16.05
N HIS A 11 -30.71 2.32 14.74
CA HIS A 11 -29.93 1.51 13.78
C HIS A 11 -28.42 1.75 13.91
N SER A 12 -27.99 3.02 14.06
CA SER A 12 -26.57 3.36 14.22
C SER A 12 -25.96 2.76 15.50
N MET A 13 -26.72 2.63 16.58
CA MET A 13 -26.28 1.95 17.82
C MET A 13 -26.05 0.47 17.58
N VAL A 14 -27.01 -0.20 16.93
CA VAL A 14 -26.91 -1.62 16.58
C VAL A 14 -25.72 -1.88 15.67
N GLN A 15 -25.60 -1.09 14.61
CA GLN A 15 -24.49 -1.20 13.65
C GLN A 15 -23.13 -0.96 14.32
N THR A 16 -23.03 0.04 15.22
CA THR A 16 -21.79 0.32 15.95
C THR A 16 -21.42 -0.83 16.88
N TYR A 17 -22.40 -1.40 17.59
CA TYR A 17 -22.17 -2.54 18.47
C TYR A 17 -21.68 -3.77 17.70
N GLN A 18 -22.38 -4.13 16.62
CA GLN A 18 -22.00 -5.27 15.77
C GLN A 18 -20.60 -5.12 15.16
N ARG A 19 -20.25 -3.91 14.76
CA ARG A 19 -18.94 -3.60 14.18
C ARG A 19 -17.83 -3.56 15.24
N ASN A 20 -18.07 -2.87 16.35
CA ASN A 20 -17.08 -2.66 17.40
C ASN A 20 -17.76 -2.40 18.75
N PRO A 21 -17.95 -3.44 19.59
CA PRO A 21 -18.60 -3.29 20.90
C PRO A 21 -17.95 -2.24 21.80
N LEU A 22 -16.63 -2.09 21.77
CA LEU A 22 -15.93 -1.07 22.57
C LEU A 22 -16.22 0.35 22.09
N ALA A 23 -16.32 0.57 20.78
CA ALA A 23 -16.73 1.87 20.22
C ALA A 23 -18.18 2.21 20.60
N PHE A 24 -19.07 1.21 20.64
CA PHE A 24 -20.42 1.38 21.17
C PHE A 24 -20.39 1.77 22.65
N CYS A 25 -19.60 1.08 23.47
CA CYS A 25 -19.45 1.42 24.90
C CYS A 25 -19.01 2.88 25.07
N ARG A 26 -17.97 3.30 24.35
CA ARG A 26 -17.46 4.68 24.40
C ARG A 26 -18.52 5.71 24.02
N SER A 27 -19.20 5.50 22.90
CA SER A 27 -20.12 6.49 22.33
C SER A 27 -21.49 6.54 23.03
N TYR A 28 -22.03 5.41 23.46
CA TYR A 28 -23.42 5.31 23.94
C TYR A 28 -23.54 4.99 25.42
N ILE A 29 -22.62 4.21 25.98
CA ILE A 29 -22.61 3.92 27.42
C ILE A 29 -21.87 5.03 28.17
N ALA A 30 -20.61 5.32 27.80
CA ALA A 30 -19.83 6.39 28.39
C ALA A 30 -20.17 7.79 27.87
N GLN A 31 -20.97 7.90 26.81
CA GLN A 31 -21.46 9.13 26.18
C GLN A 31 -20.36 10.07 25.65
N ILE A 32 -19.22 9.51 25.27
CA ILE A 32 -18.13 10.27 24.66
C ILE A 32 -18.35 10.33 23.14
N LYS A 33 -18.71 11.52 22.63
CA LYS A 33 -19.06 11.75 21.23
C LYS A 33 -18.11 12.77 20.60
N ASP A 34 -16.82 12.46 20.52
CA ASP A 34 -15.75 13.33 20.01
C ASP A 34 -15.12 12.83 18.71
N TRP A 35 -15.76 11.87 18.04
CA TRP A 35 -15.31 11.34 16.75
C TRP A 35 -15.13 12.43 15.71
N LYS A 36 -14.03 12.36 14.98
CA LYS A 36 -13.69 13.33 13.94
C LYS A 36 -14.39 12.99 12.62
N SER A 37 -14.95 13.98 11.96
CA SER A 37 -15.58 13.85 10.65
C SER A 37 -14.56 13.90 9.53
N SER A 38 -14.56 12.89 8.66
CA SER A 38 -13.74 12.88 7.44
C SER A 38 -14.31 13.82 6.37
N PRO A 39 -13.53 14.23 5.35
CA PRO A 39 -14.06 14.99 4.22
C PRO A 39 -15.29 14.36 3.56
N SER A 40 -15.31 13.02 3.45
CA SER A 40 -16.44 12.28 2.88
C SER A 40 -17.68 12.33 3.78
N SER A 41 -17.51 12.28 5.10
CA SER A 41 -18.61 12.44 6.07
C SER A 41 -19.17 13.85 6.01
N LEU A 42 -18.31 14.89 5.91
CA LEU A 42 -18.74 16.28 5.79
C LEU A 42 -19.49 16.57 4.47
N ILE A 43 -19.11 15.91 3.36
CA ILE A 43 -19.89 15.97 2.11
C ILE A 43 -21.29 15.41 2.34
N GLY A 44 -21.42 14.27 3.03
CA GLY A 44 -22.72 13.71 3.40
C GLY A 44 -23.55 14.68 4.23
N THR A 45 -22.97 15.24 5.30
CA THR A 45 -23.64 16.21 6.16
C THR A 45 -24.13 17.45 5.38
N GLY A 46 -23.26 18.03 4.53
CA GLY A 46 -23.66 19.18 3.69
C GLY A 46 -24.71 18.82 2.64
N TYR A 47 -24.65 17.59 2.10
CA TYR A 47 -25.64 17.08 1.15
C TYR A 47 -27.01 16.90 1.82
N ASP A 48 -27.07 16.26 2.99
CA ASP A 48 -28.32 16.01 3.74
C ASP A 48 -29.00 17.34 4.12
N GLU A 49 -28.24 18.34 4.58
CA GLU A 49 -28.77 19.67 4.93
C GLU A 49 -29.32 20.41 3.72
N ALA A 50 -28.61 20.36 2.59
CA ALA A 50 -29.05 20.97 1.35
C ALA A 50 -30.34 20.31 0.81
N LEU A 51 -30.47 18.98 0.94
CA LEU A 51 -31.69 18.26 0.56
C LEU A 51 -32.87 18.57 1.49
N GLN A 52 -32.64 18.73 2.77
CA GLN A 52 -33.65 19.16 3.72
C GLN A 52 -34.21 20.54 3.31
N ALA A 53 -33.36 21.49 2.98
CA ALA A 53 -33.78 22.81 2.48
C ALA A 53 -34.54 22.68 1.15
N PHE A 54 -34.09 21.84 0.24
CA PHE A 54 -34.77 21.57 -1.04
C PHE A 54 -36.23 21.06 -0.81
N PHE A 55 -36.39 20.03 0.00
CA PHE A 55 -37.72 19.44 0.22
C PHE A 55 -38.65 20.37 1.01
N ALA A 56 -38.12 21.17 1.94
CA ALA A 56 -38.91 22.20 2.62
C ALA A 56 -39.42 23.30 1.67
N MET A 57 -38.60 23.72 0.70
CA MET A 57 -39.01 24.65 -0.34
C MET A 57 -39.99 24.04 -1.33
N PHE A 58 -39.73 22.78 -1.73
CA PHE A 58 -40.62 22.02 -2.61
C PHE A 58 -42.03 21.87 -2.02
N GLU A 59 -42.12 21.51 -0.73
CA GLU A 59 -43.39 21.43 0.03
C GLU A 59 -44.12 22.79 0.06
N ALA A 60 -43.37 23.90 0.19
CA ALA A 60 -43.92 25.24 0.14
C ALA A 60 -44.28 25.71 -1.28
N GLY A 61 -44.12 24.90 -2.32
CA GLY A 61 -44.33 25.24 -3.72
C GLY A 61 -43.33 26.30 -4.25
N ARG A 62 -42.12 26.34 -3.66
CA ARG A 62 -41.03 27.24 -4.04
C ARG A 62 -39.87 26.46 -4.64
N THR A 63 -39.09 27.13 -5.48
CA THR A 63 -37.86 26.59 -6.05
C THR A 63 -36.66 27.09 -5.28
N ILE A 64 -35.63 26.27 -5.11
CA ILE A 64 -34.33 26.61 -4.56
C ILE A 64 -33.27 26.39 -5.65
N THR A 65 -32.34 27.30 -5.78
CA THR A 65 -31.26 27.22 -6.76
C THR A 65 -30.12 26.32 -6.28
N LEU A 66 -29.30 25.82 -7.20
CA LEU A 66 -28.09 25.08 -6.85
C LEU A 66 -27.16 25.90 -5.94
N GLU A 67 -27.03 27.18 -6.17
CA GLU A 67 -26.18 28.07 -5.37
C GLU A 67 -26.66 28.19 -3.93
N GLU A 68 -27.97 28.34 -3.72
CA GLU A 68 -28.60 28.37 -2.39
C GLU A 68 -28.44 27.02 -1.67
N MET A 69 -28.60 25.89 -2.37
CA MET A 69 -28.37 24.56 -1.81
C MET A 69 -26.91 24.37 -1.39
N VAL A 70 -25.96 24.79 -2.22
CA VAL A 70 -24.51 24.72 -1.90
C VAL A 70 -24.21 25.60 -0.70
N GLN A 71 -24.75 26.81 -0.65
CA GLN A 71 -24.54 27.72 0.48
C GLN A 71 -25.05 27.10 1.78
N THR A 72 -26.27 26.57 1.80
CA THR A 72 -26.87 25.91 2.96
C THR A 72 -26.03 24.72 3.44
N GLY A 73 -25.65 23.84 2.51
CA GLY A 73 -24.82 22.67 2.85
C GLY A 73 -23.42 23.05 3.35
N MET A 74 -22.78 24.07 2.76
CA MET A 74 -21.46 24.53 3.19
C MET A 74 -21.49 25.27 4.52
N GLU A 75 -22.58 25.96 4.88
CA GLU A 75 -22.74 26.62 6.17
C GLU A 75 -22.62 25.62 7.32
N VAL A 76 -23.28 24.47 7.24
CA VAL A 76 -23.17 23.43 8.26
C VAL A 76 -21.76 22.83 8.31
N VAL A 77 -21.12 22.66 7.14
CA VAL A 77 -19.73 22.16 7.06
C VAL A 77 -18.77 23.13 7.74
N TYR A 78 -18.86 24.42 7.47
CA TYR A 78 -18.02 25.46 8.09
C TYR A 78 -18.24 25.62 9.59
N ASN A 79 -19.44 25.31 10.07
CA ASN A 79 -19.77 25.33 11.49
C ASN A 79 -19.24 24.10 12.26
N THR A 80 -18.62 23.12 11.56
CA THR A 80 -18.00 21.98 12.22
C THR A 80 -16.75 22.43 13.00
N PRO A 81 -16.67 22.17 14.33
CA PRO A 81 -15.53 22.59 15.14
C PRO A 81 -14.20 22.00 14.60
N PRO A 82 -13.11 22.77 14.53
CA PRO A 82 -11.82 22.31 13.99
C PRO A 82 -11.27 21.04 14.64
N ASN A 83 -11.47 20.86 15.96
CA ASN A 83 -11.05 19.67 16.70
C ASN A 83 -11.88 18.42 16.36
N ARG A 84 -12.99 18.57 15.66
CA ARG A 84 -13.84 17.48 15.16
C ARG A 84 -13.63 17.16 13.67
N ILE A 85 -12.61 17.73 13.05
CA ILE A 85 -12.29 17.49 11.65
C ILE A 85 -11.11 16.53 11.57
N LYS A 86 -11.29 15.44 10.80
CA LYS A 86 -10.24 14.46 10.53
C LYS A 86 -9.36 14.97 9.39
N LEU A 87 -8.10 15.25 9.70
CA LEU A 87 -7.09 15.61 8.71
C LEU A 87 -6.54 14.33 8.04
N GLY A 88 -6.03 14.48 6.82
CA GLY A 88 -5.45 13.36 6.05
C GLY A 88 -4.31 13.83 5.17
N ALA A 89 -3.59 12.88 4.55
CA ALA A 89 -2.46 13.19 3.69
C ALA A 89 -2.78 14.18 2.56
N ASN A 90 -3.98 14.06 1.98
CA ASN A 90 -4.45 14.95 0.92
C ASN A 90 -5.18 16.21 1.43
N THR A 91 -5.46 16.30 2.73
CA THR A 91 -6.15 17.40 3.40
C THR A 91 -5.50 17.65 4.76
N PRO A 92 -4.26 18.19 4.77
CA PRO A 92 -3.44 18.31 5.99
C PRO A 92 -3.90 19.44 6.93
N THR A 93 -4.79 20.34 6.48
CA THR A 93 -5.32 21.44 7.27
C THR A 93 -6.84 21.46 7.22
N VAL A 94 -7.48 22.09 8.21
CA VAL A 94 -8.94 22.30 8.25
C VAL A 94 -9.43 22.99 6.98
N ASP A 95 -8.72 24.03 6.53
CA ASP A 95 -9.06 24.75 5.30
C ASP A 95 -8.99 23.84 4.07
N SER A 96 -7.99 22.96 3.99
CA SER A 96 -7.89 22.01 2.88
C SER A 96 -9.02 20.97 2.89
N VAL A 97 -9.54 20.61 4.07
CA VAL A 97 -10.75 19.77 4.19
C VAL A 97 -11.96 20.53 3.67
N PHE A 98 -12.17 21.77 4.09
CA PHE A 98 -13.28 22.60 3.62
C PHE A 98 -13.22 22.82 2.10
N GLN A 99 -12.05 23.10 1.55
CA GLN A 99 -11.86 23.22 0.09
C GLN A 99 -12.20 21.93 -0.66
N ALA A 100 -11.82 20.77 -0.10
CA ALA A 100 -12.14 19.47 -0.69
C ALA A 100 -13.65 19.19 -0.70
N VAL A 101 -14.37 19.62 0.36
CA VAL A 101 -15.84 19.53 0.42
C VAL A 101 -16.47 20.52 -0.56
N ALA A 102 -16.06 21.79 -0.53
CA ALA A 102 -16.57 22.84 -1.43
C ALA A 102 -16.40 22.53 -2.91
N LYS A 103 -15.39 21.75 -3.27
CA LYS A 103 -15.18 21.25 -4.65
C LYS A 103 -16.17 20.16 -5.05
N LYS A 104 -16.58 19.29 -4.12
CA LYS A 104 -17.39 18.09 -4.42
C LYS A 104 -18.87 18.27 -4.16
N LEU A 105 -19.26 19.02 -3.15
CA LEU A 105 -20.65 19.23 -2.77
C LEU A 105 -21.50 19.82 -3.93
N PRO A 106 -21.06 20.86 -4.66
CA PRO A 106 -21.80 21.39 -5.79
C PRO A 106 -22.05 20.35 -6.89
N PHE A 107 -21.08 19.47 -7.11
CA PHE A 107 -21.19 18.38 -8.09
C PHE A 107 -22.29 17.38 -7.70
N VAL A 108 -22.30 16.95 -6.45
CA VAL A 108 -23.30 15.99 -5.94
C VAL A 108 -24.70 16.60 -5.95
N LEU A 109 -24.84 17.87 -5.56
CA LEU A 109 -26.12 18.58 -5.58
C LEU A 109 -26.62 18.83 -7.00
N LYS A 110 -25.73 19.14 -7.94
CA LYS A 110 -26.10 19.27 -9.35
C LYS A 110 -26.64 17.95 -9.91
N SER A 111 -25.97 16.83 -9.61
CA SER A 111 -26.43 15.50 -10.03
C SER A 111 -27.82 15.17 -9.44
N PHE A 112 -28.07 15.59 -8.19
CA PHE A 112 -29.40 15.44 -7.58
C PHE A 112 -30.46 16.24 -8.35
N LEU A 113 -30.21 17.53 -8.68
CA LEU A 113 -31.16 18.37 -9.40
C LEU A 113 -31.42 17.88 -10.83
N GLU A 114 -30.45 17.26 -11.48
CA GLU A 114 -30.61 16.66 -12.82
C GLU A 114 -31.58 15.47 -12.81
N GLU A 115 -31.71 14.76 -11.70
CA GLU A 115 -32.53 13.54 -11.57
C GLU A 115 -33.78 13.73 -10.69
N VAL A 116 -33.95 14.87 -10.05
CA VAL A 116 -34.98 15.09 -9.02
C VAL A 116 -36.41 14.89 -9.54
N ASP A 117 -36.69 15.27 -10.78
CA ASP A 117 -38.01 15.13 -11.40
C ASP A 117 -38.39 13.66 -11.55
N SER A 118 -37.41 12.75 -11.65
CA SER A 118 -37.67 11.32 -11.83
C SER A 118 -38.39 10.68 -10.66
N TYR A 119 -38.27 11.26 -9.44
CA TYR A 119 -38.93 10.75 -8.27
C TYR A 119 -39.85 11.74 -7.53
N THR A 120 -39.70 13.05 -7.74
CA THR A 120 -40.63 14.04 -7.17
C THR A 120 -41.96 14.10 -7.94
N SER A 121 -41.97 13.75 -9.23
CA SER A 121 -43.19 13.69 -10.04
C SER A 121 -44.27 12.75 -9.49
N ASP A 122 -43.92 11.73 -8.71
CA ASP A 122 -44.85 10.80 -8.08
C ASP A 122 -45.23 11.15 -6.64
N MET A 123 -44.77 12.31 -6.12
CA MET A 123 -45.08 12.80 -4.78
C MET A 123 -46.29 13.72 -4.80
N CYS A 124 -47.35 13.36 -4.06
CA CYS A 124 -48.52 14.24 -3.89
C CYS A 124 -48.50 14.98 -2.54
N GLU A 125 -47.86 14.45 -1.53
CA GLU A 125 -47.79 15.05 -0.20
C GLU A 125 -46.51 14.64 0.50
N ILE A 126 -45.75 15.60 1.06
CA ILE A 126 -44.62 15.37 1.93
C ILE A 126 -45.13 15.31 3.36
N LEU A 127 -44.88 14.24 4.08
CA LEU A 127 -45.31 14.06 5.46
C LEU A 127 -44.24 14.46 6.46
N PHE A 128 -43.01 14.07 6.20
CA PHE A 128 -41.87 14.39 7.07
C PHE A 128 -40.56 14.54 6.25
N VAL A 129 -39.77 15.55 6.61
CA VAL A 129 -38.41 15.75 6.12
C VAL A 129 -37.46 15.78 7.30
N ASN A 130 -36.51 14.88 7.34
CA ASN A 130 -35.41 14.82 8.33
C ASN A 130 -35.89 15.01 9.79
N LYS A 131 -37.06 14.44 10.11
CA LYS A 131 -37.71 14.61 11.41
C LYS A 131 -37.35 13.48 12.35
N ARG A 132 -36.90 13.84 13.56
CA ARG A 132 -36.57 12.86 14.60
C ARG A 132 -37.83 12.34 15.28
N PHE A 133 -37.90 11.02 15.39
CA PHE A 133 -38.97 10.29 16.08
C PHE A 133 -38.43 9.45 17.22
N ARG A 134 -39.31 9.17 18.19
CA ARG A 134 -39.07 8.24 19.29
C ARG A 134 -40.36 7.43 19.48
N GLU A 135 -40.34 6.15 19.18
CA GLU A 135 -41.53 5.30 19.15
C GLU A 135 -41.27 3.95 19.86
N ASP A 136 -42.25 3.48 20.58
CA ASP A 136 -42.24 2.13 21.13
C ASP A 136 -42.64 1.15 20.02
N VAL A 137 -41.74 0.28 19.66
CA VAL A 137 -41.90 -0.61 18.50
C VAL A 137 -41.89 -2.09 18.89
N THR A 138 -42.54 -2.88 18.08
CA THR A 138 -42.52 -4.33 18.13
C THR A 138 -41.68 -4.87 16.99
N LEU A 139 -40.74 -5.76 17.26
CA LEU A 139 -39.91 -6.44 16.25
C LEU A 139 -40.12 -7.95 16.40
N ASN A 140 -40.35 -8.62 15.28
CA ASN A 140 -40.56 -10.07 15.25
C ASN A 140 -41.65 -10.55 16.27
N GLY A 141 -42.71 -9.73 16.45
CA GLY A 141 -43.78 -10.00 17.40
C GLY A 141 -43.44 -9.76 18.87
N VAL A 142 -42.24 -9.22 19.18
CA VAL A 142 -41.78 -8.93 20.55
C VAL A 142 -41.71 -7.43 20.76
N GLU A 143 -42.32 -6.91 21.80
CA GLU A 143 -42.22 -5.50 22.22
C GLU A 143 -40.80 -5.24 22.75
N ILE A 144 -40.17 -4.20 22.23
CA ILE A 144 -38.81 -3.81 22.65
C ILE A 144 -38.92 -2.92 23.90
N PRO A 145 -38.21 -3.26 25.02
CA PRO A 145 -38.38 -2.56 26.30
C PRO A 145 -37.90 -1.10 26.32
N ILE A 146 -37.22 -0.63 25.30
CA ILE A 146 -36.74 0.75 25.14
C ILE A 146 -37.15 1.27 23.76
N PRO A 147 -37.52 2.56 23.64
CA PRO A 147 -38.04 3.11 22.41
C PRO A 147 -36.96 3.16 21.29
N CYS A 148 -37.43 3.06 20.06
CA CYS A 148 -36.65 3.29 18.86
C CYS A 148 -36.53 4.78 18.59
N VAL A 149 -35.32 5.26 18.32
CA VAL A 149 -35.05 6.61 17.82
C VAL A 149 -34.52 6.55 16.39
N PHE A 150 -35.19 7.25 15.48
CA PHE A 150 -34.85 7.25 14.07
C PHE A 150 -35.15 8.63 13.43
N VAL A 151 -34.49 8.89 12.29
CA VAL A 151 -34.61 10.15 11.53
C VAL A 151 -34.62 9.77 10.04
N PRO A 152 -35.79 9.59 9.43
CA PRO A 152 -35.88 9.35 7.99
C PRO A 152 -35.65 10.66 7.22
N ASP A 153 -34.93 10.58 6.09
CA ASP A 153 -34.66 11.75 5.27
C ASP A 153 -35.97 12.31 4.68
N LEU A 154 -36.81 11.44 4.12
CA LEU A 154 -38.09 11.82 3.52
C LEU A 154 -39.14 10.75 3.65
N VAL A 155 -40.32 11.14 4.15
CA VAL A 155 -41.55 10.32 4.17
C VAL A 155 -42.62 11.06 3.40
N TYR A 156 -43.21 10.41 2.41
CA TYR A 156 -44.16 11.05 1.51
C TYR A 156 -45.25 10.10 1.06
N ARG A 157 -46.33 10.69 0.57
CA ARG A 157 -47.44 9.97 -0.07
C ARG A 157 -47.31 10.12 -1.58
N LYS A 158 -47.45 9.02 -2.28
CA LYS A 158 -47.41 8.95 -3.76
C LYS A 158 -48.75 9.39 -4.34
N ASN A 159 -48.78 9.73 -5.64
CA ASN A 159 -50.00 10.06 -6.38
C ASN A 159 -51.10 8.98 -6.31
N ASN A 160 -50.73 7.73 -6.08
CA ASN A 160 -51.67 6.62 -5.88
C ASN A 160 -52.14 6.45 -4.41
N GLY A 161 -51.79 7.37 -3.51
CA GLY A 161 -52.12 7.35 -2.10
C GLY A 161 -51.21 6.48 -1.19
N ARG A 162 -50.24 5.74 -1.78
CA ARG A 162 -49.36 4.83 -1.05
C ARG A 162 -48.28 5.58 -0.28
N LEU A 163 -47.98 5.08 0.93
CA LEU A 163 -46.92 5.63 1.76
C LEU A 163 -45.55 5.11 1.29
N ALA A 164 -44.60 6.03 1.13
CA ALA A 164 -43.25 5.73 0.71
C ALA A 164 -42.22 6.44 1.59
N VAL A 165 -41.04 5.82 1.72
CA VAL A 165 -39.87 6.38 2.41
C VAL A 165 -38.69 6.40 1.46
N LEU A 166 -37.92 7.47 1.54
CA LEU A 166 -36.73 7.67 0.73
C LEU A 166 -35.59 8.14 1.63
N ASP A 167 -34.42 7.56 1.42
CA ASP A 167 -33.18 7.90 2.13
C ASP A 167 -32.05 8.16 1.15
N HIS A 168 -31.35 9.26 1.32
CA HIS A 168 -30.28 9.70 0.43
C HIS A 168 -28.91 9.37 0.98
N LYS A 169 -27.99 8.94 0.11
CA LYS A 169 -26.60 8.61 0.49
C LYS A 169 -25.61 9.22 -0.48
N ALA A 170 -24.77 10.12 0.01
CA ALA A 170 -23.58 10.54 -0.73
C ALA A 170 -22.48 9.47 -0.59
N VAL A 171 -22.15 8.78 -1.69
CA VAL A 171 -21.23 7.63 -1.67
C VAL A 171 -20.04 7.84 -2.59
N TYR A 172 -18.88 7.28 -2.21
CA TYR A 172 -17.70 7.27 -3.10
C TYR A 172 -17.89 6.29 -4.28
N ALA A 173 -18.43 5.12 -3.98
CA ALA A 173 -18.74 4.07 -4.97
C ALA A 173 -20.10 3.45 -4.63
N TYR A 174 -20.80 2.99 -5.67
CA TYR A 174 -22.05 2.29 -5.46
C TYR A 174 -21.86 1.01 -4.66
N THR A 175 -22.84 0.73 -3.80
CA THR A 175 -22.90 -0.54 -3.06
C THR A 175 -23.09 -1.69 -4.06
N GLN A 176 -22.36 -2.77 -3.91
CA GLN A 176 -22.51 -3.97 -4.75
C GLN A 176 -23.88 -4.60 -4.48
N GLU A 177 -24.49 -5.20 -5.50
CA GLU A 177 -25.88 -5.72 -5.42
C GLU A 177 -26.07 -6.78 -4.34
N ASP A 178 -25.09 -7.65 -4.17
CA ASP A 178 -25.07 -8.68 -3.12
C ASP A 178 -24.89 -8.10 -1.71
N ALA A 179 -24.35 -6.90 -1.57
CA ALA A 179 -24.14 -6.22 -0.30
C ALA A 179 -25.30 -5.30 0.12
N VAL A 180 -26.26 -5.00 -0.77
CA VAL A 180 -27.35 -4.05 -0.52
C VAL A 180 -28.18 -4.42 0.71
N ILE A 181 -28.60 -5.68 0.82
CA ILE A 181 -29.39 -6.16 1.95
C ILE A 181 -28.64 -6.01 3.26
N TYR A 182 -27.38 -6.45 3.31
CA TYR A 182 -26.55 -6.37 4.53
C TYR A 182 -26.29 -4.92 4.96
N LYS A 183 -26.17 -4.01 4.00
CA LYS A 183 -25.87 -2.61 4.29
C LYS A 183 -27.11 -1.81 4.69
N TYR A 184 -28.24 -2.03 4.06
CA TYR A 184 -29.40 -1.13 4.13
C TYR A 184 -30.64 -1.71 4.79
N ALA A 185 -30.85 -3.03 4.81
CA ALA A 185 -32.08 -3.63 5.34
C ALA A 185 -32.34 -3.27 6.79
N GLY A 186 -31.30 -3.24 7.66
CA GLY A 186 -31.45 -2.86 9.06
C GLY A 186 -31.93 -1.42 9.27
N GLN A 187 -31.38 -0.47 8.50
CA GLN A 187 -31.81 0.94 8.52
C GLN A 187 -33.24 1.08 7.99
N ALA A 188 -33.53 0.46 6.85
CA ALA A 188 -34.86 0.48 6.24
C ALA A 188 -35.89 -0.07 7.22
N THR A 189 -35.64 -1.24 7.82
CA THR A 189 -36.55 -1.86 8.78
C THR A 189 -36.79 -1.00 10.01
N THR A 190 -35.74 -0.34 10.53
CA THR A 190 -35.87 0.61 11.65
C THR A 190 -36.84 1.73 11.30
N TYR A 191 -36.73 2.29 10.10
CA TYR A 191 -37.63 3.37 9.66
C TYR A 191 -39.05 2.83 9.39
N LEU A 192 -39.20 1.68 8.74
CA LEU A 192 -40.47 1.05 8.45
C LEU A 192 -41.29 0.85 9.72
N VAL A 193 -40.73 0.13 10.69
CA VAL A 193 -41.48 -0.19 11.94
C VAL A 193 -41.81 1.06 12.73
N GLY A 194 -40.92 2.07 12.74
CA GLY A 194 -41.16 3.33 13.44
C GLY A 194 -42.21 4.21 12.73
N ILE A 195 -42.18 4.33 11.43
CA ILE A 195 -43.13 5.12 10.63
C ILE A 195 -44.53 4.44 10.64
N GLU A 196 -44.59 3.13 10.44
CA GLU A 196 -45.83 2.37 10.50
C GLU A 196 -46.48 2.46 11.89
N LYS A 197 -45.72 2.38 12.97
CA LYS A 197 -46.21 2.63 14.33
C LYS A 197 -46.73 4.05 14.48
N ARG A 198 -46.05 5.07 13.93
CA ARG A 198 -46.42 6.47 14.06
C ARG A 198 -47.69 6.83 13.30
N LEU A 199 -47.81 6.33 12.07
CA LEU A 199 -48.91 6.68 11.16
C LEU A 199 -50.09 5.71 11.24
N GLY A 200 -49.92 4.50 11.74
CA GLY A 200 -50.93 3.43 11.75
C GLY A 200 -51.17 2.85 10.32
N GLU A 201 -50.30 3.12 9.39
CA GLU A 201 -50.41 2.68 7.99
C GLU A 201 -49.13 1.95 7.55
N SER A 202 -49.28 0.98 6.62
CA SER A 202 -48.14 0.23 6.09
C SER A 202 -47.37 1.05 5.07
N VAL A 203 -46.02 1.05 5.14
CA VAL A 203 -45.16 1.59 4.14
C VAL A 203 -45.01 0.57 3.01
N GLU A 204 -45.34 0.98 1.78
CA GLU A 204 -45.31 0.07 0.63
C GLU A 204 -44.09 0.18 -0.25
N GLU A 205 -43.32 1.28 -0.14
CA GLU A 205 -42.11 1.49 -0.91
C GLU A 205 -41.01 2.11 -0.04
N PHE A 206 -39.83 1.55 -0.09
CA PHE A 206 -38.63 2.11 0.53
C PHE A 206 -37.48 2.11 -0.49
N ASN A 207 -36.86 3.26 -0.68
CA ASN A 207 -35.75 3.43 -1.60
C ASN A 207 -34.57 4.12 -0.95
N PHE A 208 -33.36 3.63 -1.24
CA PHE A 208 -32.15 4.39 -1.07
C PHE A 208 -31.75 5.02 -2.40
N PHE A 209 -31.27 6.26 -2.36
CA PHE A 209 -30.64 6.93 -3.48
C PHE A 209 -29.17 7.13 -3.20
N GLU A 210 -28.32 6.35 -3.85
CA GLU A 210 -26.87 6.55 -3.79
C GLU A 210 -26.43 7.56 -4.85
N ASN A 211 -25.96 8.72 -4.42
CA ASN A 211 -25.39 9.75 -5.27
C ASN A 211 -23.86 9.73 -5.14
N LYS A 212 -23.15 9.50 -6.24
CA LYS A 212 -21.69 9.39 -6.24
C LYS A 212 -21.01 10.75 -6.10
N THR A 213 -20.02 10.81 -5.21
CA THR A 213 -19.15 11.98 -5.02
C THR A 213 -18.00 12.06 -6.05
N THR A 214 -17.94 11.11 -7.01
CA THR A 214 -16.93 11.01 -8.07
C THR A 214 -17.60 10.82 -9.42
N LEU A 215 -17.05 11.47 -10.46
CA LEU A 215 -17.55 11.37 -11.84
C LEU A 215 -17.41 9.96 -12.40
N ASN A 216 -18.46 9.49 -13.11
CA ASN A 216 -18.44 8.26 -13.91
C ASN A 216 -17.79 8.51 -15.30
N SER A 217 -16.59 9.12 -15.33
CA SER A 217 -15.91 9.53 -16.58
C SER A 217 -14.99 8.45 -17.15
N SER A 218 -14.69 7.42 -16.39
CA SER A 218 -13.75 6.35 -16.79
C SER A 218 -14.11 5.01 -16.14
N GLY A 219 -13.52 3.93 -16.62
CA GLY A 219 -13.73 2.57 -16.10
C GLY A 219 -15.08 1.97 -16.53
N ALA A 220 -15.48 0.89 -15.85
CA ALA A 220 -16.70 0.14 -16.14
C ALA A 220 -18.00 0.96 -16.01
N ASN A 221 -17.99 2.02 -15.21
CA ASN A 221 -19.15 2.88 -14.95
C ASN A 221 -19.20 4.13 -15.86
N ARG A 222 -18.33 4.23 -16.87
CA ARG A 222 -18.31 5.37 -17.79
C ARG A 222 -19.67 5.51 -18.50
N GLY A 223 -20.25 6.71 -18.43
CA GLY A 223 -21.55 7.01 -19.03
C GLY A 223 -22.77 6.49 -18.27
N MET A 224 -22.59 5.86 -17.11
CA MET A 224 -23.70 5.50 -16.22
C MET A 224 -24.22 6.74 -15.48
N ALA A 225 -25.48 6.66 -15.00
CA ALA A 225 -26.09 7.68 -14.16
C ALA A 225 -25.25 7.92 -12.89
N GLN A 226 -25.25 9.16 -12.43
CA GLN A 226 -24.53 9.57 -11.22
C GLN A 226 -25.30 9.15 -9.95
N ILE A 227 -26.61 9.00 -10.06
CA ILE A 227 -27.50 8.53 -8.99
C ILE A 227 -28.03 7.14 -9.34
N ARG A 228 -28.08 6.27 -8.34
CA ARG A 228 -28.68 4.96 -8.43
C ARG A 228 -29.79 4.80 -7.40
N LYS A 229 -31.00 4.47 -7.87
CA LYS A 229 -32.12 4.07 -7.02
C LYS A 229 -31.96 2.60 -6.60
N ILE A 230 -32.07 2.34 -5.31
CA ILE A 230 -31.97 1.00 -4.72
C ILE A 230 -33.29 0.72 -3.98
N PRO A 231 -34.24 0.00 -4.59
CA PRO A 231 -35.45 -0.40 -3.92
C PRO A 231 -35.16 -1.50 -2.88
N ILE A 232 -35.73 -1.38 -1.70
CA ILE A 232 -35.71 -2.44 -0.70
C ILE A 232 -36.95 -3.32 -0.90
N PRO A 233 -36.79 -4.62 -1.16
CA PRO A 233 -37.91 -5.52 -1.36
C PRO A 233 -38.75 -5.67 -0.07
N LEU A 234 -40.02 -5.27 -0.10
CA LEU A 234 -40.92 -5.25 1.07
C LEU A 234 -42.01 -6.35 1.04
N ASN A 235 -41.79 -7.46 0.34
CA ASN A 235 -42.71 -8.60 0.45
C ASN A 235 -42.71 -9.18 1.87
N ALA A 236 -43.77 -9.92 2.23
CA ALA A 236 -43.96 -10.42 3.59
C ALA A 236 -42.84 -11.34 4.10
N GLU A 237 -42.15 -12.05 3.22
CA GLU A 237 -41.03 -12.93 3.56
C GLU A 237 -39.77 -12.11 3.89
N ASN A 238 -39.43 -11.17 3.04
CA ASN A 238 -38.30 -10.26 3.25
C ASN A 238 -38.49 -9.42 4.52
N ARG A 239 -39.70 -8.86 4.75
CA ARG A 239 -39.98 -8.11 5.96
C ARG A 239 -39.75 -8.95 7.21
N ARG A 240 -40.26 -10.19 7.28
CA ARG A 240 -40.03 -11.11 8.42
C ARG A 240 -38.54 -11.38 8.63
N MET A 241 -37.80 -11.62 7.55
CA MET A 241 -36.37 -11.86 7.64
C MET A 241 -35.64 -10.62 8.19
N TYR A 242 -35.91 -9.44 7.65
CA TYR A 242 -35.27 -8.19 8.07
C TYR A 242 -35.62 -7.82 9.53
N GLU A 243 -36.87 -7.99 9.92
CA GLU A 243 -37.28 -7.77 11.32
C GLU A 243 -36.58 -8.74 12.27
N ALA A 244 -36.46 -10.03 11.90
CA ALA A 244 -35.75 -11.01 12.71
C ALA A 244 -34.27 -10.64 12.88
N MET A 245 -33.59 -10.22 11.78
CA MET A 245 -32.21 -9.78 11.84
C MET A 245 -32.04 -8.53 12.73
N LEU A 246 -32.93 -7.56 12.58
CA LEU A 246 -32.88 -6.32 13.37
C LEU A 246 -33.16 -6.62 14.84
N TYR A 247 -34.14 -7.49 15.13
CA TYR A 247 -34.50 -7.92 16.50
C TYR A 247 -33.29 -8.53 17.22
N GLU A 248 -32.55 -9.44 16.57
CA GLU A 248 -31.37 -10.04 17.18
C GLU A 248 -30.30 -8.97 17.51
N GLY A 249 -30.04 -8.04 16.60
CA GLY A 249 -29.10 -6.95 16.83
C GLY A 249 -29.55 -6.02 17.98
N VAL A 250 -30.84 -5.66 18.03
CA VAL A 250 -31.40 -4.81 19.10
C VAL A 250 -31.36 -5.55 20.43
N ARG A 251 -31.68 -6.85 20.45
CA ARG A 251 -31.63 -7.71 21.65
C ARG A 251 -30.22 -7.78 22.22
N GLU A 252 -29.20 -7.95 21.36
CA GLU A 252 -27.80 -7.97 21.78
C GLU A 252 -27.38 -6.62 22.40
N VAL A 253 -27.73 -5.51 21.77
CA VAL A 253 -27.45 -4.16 22.28
C VAL A 253 -28.13 -3.90 23.61
N TYR A 254 -29.43 -4.25 23.72
CA TYR A 254 -30.20 -4.09 24.95
C TYR A 254 -29.62 -4.93 26.10
N ASN A 255 -29.35 -6.22 25.85
CA ASN A 255 -28.78 -7.12 26.86
C ASN A 255 -27.37 -6.64 27.29
N ALA A 256 -26.55 -6.18 26.35
CA ALA A 256 -25.26 -5.62 26.67
C ALA A 256 -25.34 -4.34 27.52
N ALA A 257 -26.32 -3.48 27.24
CA ALA A 257 -26.54 -2.26 27.99
C ALA A 257 -27.22 -2.49 29.33
N LYS A 258 -27.96 -3.60 29.50
CA LYS A 258 -28.59 -3.99 30.75
C LYS A 258 -27.63 -4.69 31.70
N ASP A 259 -26.62 -5.37 31.17
CA ASP A 259 -25.62 -6.07 31.97
C ASP A 259 -24.51 -5.10 32.45
N PRO A 260 -24.46 -4.73 33.72
CA PRO A 260 -23.45 -3.85 34.27
C PRO A 260 -22.06 -4.49 34.28
N ASP A 261 -21.94 -5.80 34.17
CA ASP A 261 -20.69 -6.54 34.19
C ASP A 261 -20.19 -6.89 32.76
N LYS A 262 -20.91 -6.39 31.73
CA LYS A 262 -20.53 -6.65 30.32
C LYS A 262 -19.14 -6.14 29.98
N VAL A 263 -18.32 -7.04 29.47
CA VAL A 263 -17.01 -6.70 28.90
C VAL A 263 -17.18 -6.37 27.42
N TYR A 264 -16.80 -5.16 27.03
CA TYR A 264 -16.83 -4.71 25.64
C TYR A 264 -15.45 -4.91 24.99
N LEU A 265 -15.42 -5.71 23.94
CA LEU A 265 -14.20 -6.03 23.23
C LEU A 265 -14.00 -5.04 22.06
N ALA A 266 -12.75 -4.65 21.83
CA ALA A 266 -12.37 -3.92 20.63
C ALA A 266 -12.37 -4.87 19.42
N ASN A 267 -12.81 -4.36 18.27
CA ASN A 267 -12.59 -5.02 17.00
C ASN A 267 -11.37 -4.40 16.33
N PRO A 268 -10.21 -5.05 16.31
CA PRO A 268 -8.98 -4.50 15.70
C PRO A 268 -9.07 -4.39 14.17
N ASN A 269 -10.06 -5.05 13.56
CA ASN A 269 -10.28 -5.05 12.11
C ASN A 269 -11.38 -4.05 11.69
N ASP A 270 -11.81 -3.16 12.57
CA ASP A 270 -12.78 -2.13 12.22
C ASP A 270 -12.17 -1.13 11.24
N MET A 271 -12.61 -1.20 9.99
CA MET A 271 -12.09 -0.35 8.91
C MET A 271 -12.41 1.15 9.07
N PHE A 272 -13.32 1.51 9.97
CA PHE A 272 -13.71 2.90 10.23
C PHE A 272 -12.95 3.51 11.41
N ILE A 273 -12.37 2.69 12.28
CA ILE A 273 -11.61 3.10 13.46
C ILE A 273 -10.18 2.60 13.29
N GLN A 274 -9.30 3.44 12.77
CA GLN A 274 -7.91 3.08 12.47
C GLN A 274 -6.95 4.19 12.93
N GLY A 275 -5.68 3.84 13.07
CA GLY A 275 -4.63 4.80 13.41
C GLY A 275 -4.87 5.46 14.78
N GLU A 276 -4.89 6.80 14.81
CA GLU A 276 -5.06 7.60 16.01
C GLU A 276 -6.37 7.28 16.76
N GLU A 277 -7.47 7.08 16.01
CA GLU A 277 -8.78 6.74 16.60
C GLU A 277 -8.77 5.36 17.28
N GLN A 278 -7.99 4.40 16.76
CA GLN A 278 -7.81 3.10 17.39
C GLN A 278 -7.01 3.23 18.69
N ALA A 279 -5.97 4.06 18.70
CA ALA A 279 -5.19 4.36 19.91
C ALA A 279 -6.06 5.07 20.97
N GLU A 280 -6.89 6.03 20.58
CA GLU A 280 -7.87 6.67 21.48
C GLU A 280 -8.86 5.67 22.06
N LEU A 281 -9.34 4.72 21.24
CA LEU A 281 -10.25 3.68 21.71
C LEU A 281 -9.59 2.72 22.71
N LEU A 282 -8.33 2.37 22.51
CA LEU A 282 -7.55 1.56 23.45
C LEU A 282 -7.29 2.31 24.76
N ASN A 283 -6.98 3.61 24.68
CA ASN A 283 -6.85 4.48 25.86
C ASN A 283 -8.16 4.56 26.65
N PHE A 284 -9.29 4.73 25.95
CA PHE A 284 -10.59 4.66 26.58
C PHE A 284 -10.81 3.31 27.29
N TRP A 285 -10.46 2.18 26.65
CA TRP A 285 -10.59 0.87 27.26
C TRP A 285 -9.76 0.75 28.55
N ILE A 286 -8.52 1.24 28.57
CA ILE A 286 -7.65 1.27 29.75
C ILE A 286 -8.27 2.14 30.84
N ALA A 287 -8.70 3.36 30.50
CA ALA A 287 -9.36 4.26 31.42
C ALA A 287 -10.66 3.66 31.95
N TRP A 288 -11.45 3.05 31.08
CA TRP A 288 -12.69 2.34 31.42
C TRP A 288 -12.50 1.22 32.43
N GLN A 289 -11.33 0.55 32.45
CA GLN A 289 -11.00 -0.49 33.44
C GLN A 289 -10.37 0.03 34.72
N THR A 290 -9.73 1.20 34.71
CA THR A 290 -8.85 1.67 35.78
C THR A 290 -9.29 2.97 36.48
N GLN A 291 -10.21 3.75 35.90
CA GLN A 291 -10.64 5.05 36.40
C GLN A 291 -12.14 5.07 36.71
N GLU A 292 -12.59 6.00 37.54
CA GLU A 292 -13.99 6.26 37.71
C GLU A 292 -14.57 6.89 36.44
N ILE A 293 -15.83 6.60 36.13
CA ILE A 293 -16.47 7.10 34.88
C ILE A 293 -16.56 8.62 34.83
N GLN A 294 -16.68 9.30 35.96
CA GLN A 294 -16.71 10.75 36.04
C GLN A 294 -15.36 11.39 35.69
N ASP A 295 -14.24 10.68 35.94
CA ASP A 295 -12.89 11.10 35.50
C ASP A 295 -12.72 10.98 33.97
N ILE A 296 -13.41 10.00 33.37
CA ILE A 296 -13.39 9.76 31.92
C ILE A 296 -14.34 10.72 31.19
N ASN A 297 -15.53 10.93 31.74
CA ASN A 297 -16.53 11.85 31.22
C ASN A 297 -17.23 12.59 32.35
N PRO A 298 -16.79 13.81 32.69
CA PRO A 298 -17.42 14.61 33.74
C PRO A 298 -18.88 15.01 33.47
N ALA A 299 -19.33 14.93 32.22
CA ALA A 299 -20.69 15.29 31.82
C ALA A 299 -21.72 14.16 32.01
N ILE A 300 -21.29 12.99 32.48
CA ILE A 300 -22.21 11.85 32.70
C ILE A 300 -23.10 12.11 33.93
N SER A 301 -24.37 11.66 33.87
CA SER A 301 -25.28 11.84 35.02
C SER A 301 -24.83 11.03 36.22
N ASP A 302 -25.07 11.57 37.44
CA ASP A 302 -24.71 10.93 38.70
C ASP A 302 -25.37 9.55 38.87
N GLU A 303 -26.61 9.37 38.41
CA GLU A 303 -27.34 8.09 38.45
C GLU A 303 -26.60 7.04 37.59
N LYS A 304 -26.20 7.42 36.38
CA LYS A 304 -25.49 6.54 35.46
C LYS A 304 -24.06 6.27 35.94
N ALA A 305 -23.41 7.26 36.50
CA ALA A 305 -22.09 7.13 37.12
C ALA A 305 -22.11 6.16 38.33
N ALA A 306 -23.14 6.27 39.18
CA ALA A 306 -23.29 5.38 40.31
C ALA A 306 -23.50 3.91 39.89
N LEU A 307 -24.26 3.68 38.80
CA LEU A 307 -24.50 2.33 38.27
C LEU A 307 -23.18 1.75 37.68
N LEU A 308 -22.42 2.54 36.95
CA LEU A 308 -21.16 2.15 36.35
C LEU A 308 -20.03 2.02 37.38
N GLY A 309 -20.02 2.85 38.43
CA GLY A 309 -19.06 2.76 39.54
C GLY A 309 -19.16 1.48 40.35
N LYS A 310 -20.37 0.97 40.59
CA LYS A 310 -20.59 -0.34 41.24
C LYS A 310 -19.96 -1.50 40.45
N ARG A 311 -19.99 -1.40 39.16
CA ARG A 311 -19.39 -2.37 38.22
C ARG A 311 -17.87 -2.48 38.36
N LYS A 312 -17.14 -1.34 38.40
CA LYS A 312 -15.66 -1.32 38.49
C LYS A 312 -15.17 -2.07 39.74
N ARG A 313 -15.84 -1.91 40.88
CA ARG A 313 -15.50 -2.61 42.12
C ARG A 313 -15.64 -4.13 41.98
N LYS A 314 -16.69 -4.60 41.30
CA LYS A 314 -16.93 -6.03 41.12
C LYS A 314 -15.91 -6.73 40.19
N ILE A 315 -15.46 -6.05 39.16
CA ILE A 315 -14.42 -6.57 38.25
C ILE A 315 -13.04 -6.55 38.93
N MET A 316 -12.73 -5.53 39.71
CA MET A 316 -11.47 -5.44 40.45
C MET A 316 -11.32 -6.47 41.56
N ASP A 317 -12.43 -6.92 42.14
CA ASP A 317 -12.46 -7.93 43.21
C ASP A 317 -12.50 -9.39 42.68
N SER A 318 -12.59 -9.58 41.37
CA SER A 318 -12.62 -10.92 40.75
C SER A 318 -11.23 -11.44 40.42
N SER A 319 -11.07 -12.77 40.34
CA SER A 319 -9.81 -13.44 39.97
C SER A 319 -9.29 -13.02 38.58
N ILE A 320 -10.13 -12.46 37.73
CA ILE A 320 -9.77 -11.84 36.44
C ILE A 320 -8.94 -10.57 36.65
N ALA A 321 -9.10 -9.86 37.78
CA ALA A 321 -8.30 -8.70 38.13
C ALA A 321 -6.79 -9.02 38.31
N ASN A 322 -6.44 -10.26 38.59
CA ASN A 322 -5.07 -10.70 38.73
C ASN A 322 -4.36 -10.93 37.38
N ILE A 323 -5.10 -11.22 36.31
CA ILE A 323 -4.58 -11.37 34.94
C ILE A 323 -4.53 -10.00 34.24
N ALA A 324 -5.44 -9.09 34.61
CA ALA A 324 -5.57 -7.76 34.04
C ALA A 324 -4.29 -6.89 34.14
N PRO A 325 -3.49 -6.87 35.22
CA PRO A 325 -2.31 -6.01 35.32
C PRO A 325 -1.24 -6.31 34.27
N GLU A 326 -1.02 -7.58 33.90
CA GLU A 326 -0.06 -7.94 32.86
C GLU A 326 -0.58 -7.59 31.46
N VAL A 327 -1.86 -7.90 31.21
CA VAL A 327 -2.53 -7.53 29.95
C VAL A 327 -2.60 -6.01 29.82
N ILE A 328 -2.99 -5.29 30.89
CA ILE A 328 -3.01 -3.82 30.93
C ILE A 328 -1.59 -3.26 30.77
N ARG A 329 -0.57 -3.88 31.35
CA ARG A 329 0.83 -3.45 31.19
C ARG A 329 1.30 -3.65 29.75
N LYS A 330 0.93 -4.76 29.14
CA LYS A 330 1.22 -5.04 27.73
C LYS A 330 0.49 -4.05 26.82
N PHE A 331 -0.80 -3.82 27.02
CA PHE A 331 -1.57 -2.80 26.27
C PHE A 331 -1.10 -1.37 26.57
N LYS A 332 -0.73 -1.02 27.82
CA LYS A 332 -0.11 0.27 28.13
C LYS A 332 1.24 0.44 27.44
N SER A 333 2.07 -0.60 27.35
CA SER A 333 3.34 -0.55 26.64
C SER A 333 3.11 -0.40 25.13
N GLU A 334 2.08 -1.04 24.59
CA GLU A 334 1.69 -0.91 23.19
C GLU A 334 1.01 0.45 22.93
N ALA A 335 0.05 0.88 23.76
CA ALA A 335 -0.57 2.19 23.66
C ALA A 335 0.43 3.34 23.90
N ASN A 336 1.35 3.21 24.84
CA ASN A 336 2.43 4.19 25.03
C ASN A 336 3.42 4.22 23.87
N ARG A 337 3.61 3.12 23.14
CA ARG A 337 4.28 3.16 21.84
C ARG A 337 3.56 4.08 20.84
N PHE A 338 2.22 4.19 20.91
CA PHE A 338 1.42 5.05 20.02
C PHE A 338 1.29 6.49 20.49
N ILE A 339 1.39 6.77 21.80
CA ILE A 339 1.06 8.07 22.40
C ILE A 339 2.29 8.93 22.72
N ASN A 340 3.45 8.30 23.00
CA ASN A 340 4.68 9.03 23.36
C ASN A 340 5.43 9.66 22.17
N TYR A 341 4.81 9.72 20.98
CA TYR A 341 5.42 10.36 19.83
C TYR A 341 5.05 11.84 19.78
N SER A 342 5.53 12.59 20.74
CA SER A 342 5.33 14.05 20.81
C SER A 342 6.11 14.83 19.74
N SER A 343 7.10 14.22 19.08
CA SER A 343 7.68 14.74 17.82
C SER A 343 8.23 13.59 16.99
N MET A 344 8.11 13.65 15.67
CA MET A 344 8.77 12.69 14.75
C MET A 344 10.30 12.79 14.82
N GLU A 345 10.84 13.85 15.43
CA GLU A 345 12.28 14.09 15.57
C GLU A 345 12.95 13.15 16.56
N ASP A 346 12.23 12.69 17.58
CA ASP A 346 12.77 11.79 18.63
C ASP A 346 12.65 10.29 18.29
N MET A 347 12.02 9.94 17.15
CA MET A 347 11.84 8.55 16.74
C MET A 347 13.06 7.98 16.02
N THR A 348 13.43 6.74 16.35
CA THR A 348 14.35 5.97 15.50
C THR A 348 13.73 5.72 14.12
N PRO A 349 14.52 5.51 13.05
CA PRO A 349 14.02 5.17 11.74
C PRO A 349 13.03 3.99 11.72
N SER A 350 13.32 2.93 12.51
CA SER A 350 12.42 1.78 12.66
C SER A 350 11.05 2.19 13.23
N GLN A 351 11.05 3.00 14.28
CA GLN A 351 9.82 3.50 14.92
C GLN A 351 9.00 4.40 13.98
N ARG A 352 9.67 5.21 13.14
CA ARG A 352 8.97 6.03 12.12
C ARG A 352 8.25 5.16 11.10
N ILE A 353 8.89 4.09 10.62
CA ILE A 353 8.27 3.13 9.69
C ILE A 353 7.06 2.46 10.36
N GLU A 354 7.26 1.89 11.56
CA GLU A 354 6.20 1.21 12.32
C GLU A 354 5.00 2.13 12.56
N SER A 355 5.26 3.35 13.05
CA SER A 355 4.23 4.36 13.30
C SER A 355 3.49 4.75 12.02
N ARG A 356 4.23 5.04 10.94
CA ARG A 356 3.62 5.42 9.67
C ARG A 356 2.74 4.32 9.08
N LEU A 357 3.22 3.09 9.05
CA LEU A 357 2.45 1.95 8.53
C LEU A 357 1.27 1.61 9.41
N MET A 358 1.41 1.73 10.73
CA MET A 358 0.31 1.58 11.68
C MET A 358 -0.81 2.59 11.41
N THR A 359 -0.48 3.88 11.22
CA THR A 359 -1.49 4.92 10.91
C THR A 359 -2.21 4.67 9.58
N LEU A 360 -1.58 3.93 8.66
CA LEU A 360 -2.15 3.53 7.37
C LEU A 360 -2.89 2.19 7.44
N GLY A 361 -3.03 1.60 8.61
CA GLY A 361 -3.75 0.34 8.84
C GLY A 361 -2.96 -0.92 8.47
N LEU A 362 -1.64 -0.81 8.31
CA LEU A 362 -0.75 -1.94 8.12
C LEU A 362 0.19 -2.08 9.34
N PRO A 363 -0.22 -2.75 10.42
CA PRO A 363 0.63 -2.97 11.56
C PRO A 363 1.80 -3.89 11.21
N VAL A 364 3.02 -3.37 11.39
CA VAL A 364 4.27 -4.11 11.20
C VAL A 364 5.15 -3.97 12.45
N GLN A 365 6.08 -4.88 12.60
CA GLN A 365 7.15 -4.80 13.58
C GLN A 365 8.48 -4.91 12.85
N ILE A 366 9.40 -3.98 13.12
CA ILE A 366 10.78 -4.08 12.65
C ILE A 366 11.55 -4.96 13.65
N ALA A 367 11.83 -6.21 13.23
CA ALA A 367 12.55 -7.15 14.07
C ALA A 367 14.05 -6.82 14.15
N HIS A 368 14.65 -6.46 13.01
CA HIS A 368 16.07 -6.14 12.90
C HIS A 368 16.30 -4.95 11.96
N CYS A 369 17.34 -4.17 12.25
CA CYS A 369 17.90 -3.15 11.37
C CYS A 369 19.37 -3.49 11.12
N LEU A 370 19.70 -3.86 9.88
CA LEU A 370 21.05 -4.27 9.50
C LEU A 370 21.71 -3.12 8.74
N SER A 371 22.89 -2.71 9.20
CA SER A 371 23.61 -1.58 8.64
C SER A 371 24.70 -2.05 7.68
N GLY A 372 24.48 -1.85 6.38
CA GLY A 372 25.47 -2.05 5.32
C GLY A 372 26.35 -0.83 5.09
N TYR A 373 27.17 -0.86 4.05
CA TYR A 373 28.12 0.21 3.69
C TYR A 373 27.40 1.47 3.15
N SER A 374 26.41 1.29 2.27
CA SER A 374 25.68 2.39 1.60
C SER A 374 24.20 2.41 1.90
N SER A 375 23.67 1.37 2.55
CA SER A 375 22.25 1.21 2.85
C SER A 375 22.03 0.52 4.19
N GLU A 376 20.80 0.65 4.68
CA GLU A 376 20.27 -0.09 5.82
C GLU A 376 19.15 -1.01 5.35
N THR A 377 19.07 -2.21 5.91
CA THR A 377 17.97 -3.15 5.66
C THR A 377 17.13 -3.31 6.92
N TYR A 378 15.86 -2.94 6.82
CA TYR A 378 14.86 -3.17 7.87
C TYR A 378 14.15 -4.49 7.59
N LEU A 379 14.25 -5.44 8.53
CA LEU A 379 13.57 -6.73 8.46
C LEU A 379 12.23 -6.64 9.20
N MET A 380 11.15 -6.73 8.45
CA MET A 380 9.79 -6.52 8.94
C MET A 380 9.02 -7.81 9.09
N GLU A 381 8.26 -7.92 10.18
CA GLU A 381 7.18 -8.89 10.37
C GLU A 381 5.83 -8.18 10.23
N LEU A 382 4.96 -8.74 9.39
CA LEU A 382 3.57 -8.29 9.31
C LEU A 382 2.76 -8.96 10.41
N GLN A 383 2.02 -8.16 11.17
CA GLN A 383 1.16 -8.70 12.21
C GLN A 383 -0.13 -9.27 11.62
N ASN A 384 -0.63 -10.31 12.25
CA ASN A 384 -1.78 -11.17 11.95
C ASN A 384 -2.75 -10.77 10.83
N GLY A 385 -2.86 -11.64 9.82
CA GLY A 385 -3.92 -11.58 8.81
C GLY A 385 -3.68 -10.62 7.63
N ARG A 386 -2.53 -9.94 7.57
CA ARG A 386 -2.17 -9.06 6.46
C ARG A 386 -1.37 -9.80 5.39
N ARG A 387 -1.61 -9.47 4.12
CA ARG A 387 -0.87 -10.05 3.00
C ARG A 387 0.45 -9.31 2.82
N ILE A 388 1.52 -10.05 2.58
CA ILE A 388 2.85 -9.48 2.28
C ILE A 388 2.78 -8.51 1.10
N SER A 389 1.95 -8.82 0.10
CA SER A 389 1.74 -7.94 -1.05
C SER A 389 1.23 -6.54 -0.71
N ASP A 390 0.61 -6.35 0.46
CA ASP A 390 0.07 -5.05 0.84
C ASP A 390 1.17 -4.03 1.14
N ILE A 391 2.36 -4.47 1.58
CA ILE A 391 3.46 -3.57 1.90
C ILE A 391 3.97 -2.77 0.68
N PHE A 392 3.88 -3.36 -0.52
CA PHE A 392 4.33 -2.70 -1.75
C PHE A 392 3.52 -1.44 -2.08
N LYS A 393 2.25 -1.37 -1.62
CA LYS A 393 1.37 -0.20 -1.79
C LYS A 393 1.88 1.02 -1.00
N PHE A 394 2.63 0.77 0.08
CA PHE A 394 3.12 1.80 1.01
C PHE A 394 4.59 2.17 0.79
N LYS A 395 5.19 1.78 -0.36
CA LYS A 395 6.60 2.08 -0.68
C LYS A 395 6.95 3.56 -0.48
N LEU A 396 6.10 4.47 -0.97
CA LEU A 396 6.31 5.91 -0.83
C LEU A 396 6.08 6.41 0.60
N ASP A 397 5.17 5.79 1.34
CA ASP A 397 4.92 6.15 2.74
C ASP A 397 6.09 5.76 3.64
N ILE A 398 6.70 4.60 3.40
CA ILE A 398 7.91 4.16 4.10
C ILE A 398 9.09 5.08 3.75
N ALA A 399 9.28 5.43 2.48
CA ALA A 399 10.31 6.36 2.05
C ALA A 399 10.14 7.72 2.74
N ASN A 400 8.91 8.24 2.79
CA ASN A 400 8.60 9.49 3.49
C ASN A 400 8.87 9.41 5.00
N ALA A 401 8.54 8.30 5.66
CA ALA A 401 8.83 8.09 7.07
C ALA A 401 10.33 8.14 7.39
N LEU A 402 11.17 7.77 6.42
CA LEU A 402 12.62 7.81 6.52
C LEU A 402 13.25 9.10 5.98
N ASN A 403 12.45 10.06 5.49
CA ASN A 403 12.90 11.27 4.79
C ASN A 403 13.77 10.97 3.55
N LEU A 404 13.43 9.91 2.79
CA LEU A 404 14.12 9.47 1.59
C LEU A 404 13.25 9.66 0.35
N GLU A 405 13.89 9.90 -0.79
CA GLU A 405 13.18 9.96 -2.08
C GLU A 405 12.61 8.60 -2.51
N SER A 406 13.32 7.53 -2.19
CA SER A 406 12.93 6.17 -2.57
C SER A 406 13.57 5.11 -1.66
N ILE A 407 12.93 3.95 -1.61
CA ILE A 407 13.40 2.73 -0.95
C ILE A 407 13.22 1.54 -1.89
N ARG A 408 13.89 0.42 -1.60
CA ARG A 408 13.60 -0.88 -2.24
C ARG A 408 12.91 -1.80 -1.25
N ILE A 409 11.88 -2.53 -1.70
CA ILE A 409 11.25 -3.62 -0.96
C ILE A 409 11.62 -4.92 -1.66
N GLY A 410 12.15 -5.89 -0.91
CA GLY A 410 12.52 -7.21 -1.44
C GLY A 410 11.32 -7.93 -2.07
N GLN A 411 11.52 -8.56 -3.23
CA GLN A 411 10.45 -9.25 -3.94
C GLN A 411 10.15 -10.62 -3.33
N LYS A 412 11.09 -11.18 -2.60
CA LYS A 412 10.97 -12.43 -1.84
C LYS A 412 11.25 -12.18 -0.38
N LEU A 413 10.92 -13.16 0.46
CA LEU A 413 11.24 -13.12 1.87
C LEU A 413 12.73 -13.35 2.09
N SER A 414 13.33 -12.48 2.92
CA SER A 414 14.72 -12.64 3.39
C SER A 414 14.72 -13.56 4.61
N ILE A 415 15.65 -14.52 4.63
CA ILE A 415 15.84 -15.42 5.78
C ILE A 415 16.98 -14.86 6.64
N TYR A 416 16.70 -14.61 7.91
CA TYR A 416 17.68 -14.17 8.89
C TYR A 416 17.46 -14.89 10.22
N GLU A 417 18.51 -15.45 10.78
CA GLU A 417 18.44 -16.26 12.02
C GLU A 417 17.35 -17.35 12.00
N GLY A 418 17.14 -17.98 10.83
CA GLY A 418 16.15 -19.04 10.63
C GLY A 418 14.69 -18.58 10.54
N ARG A 419 14.44 -17.27 10.49
CA ARG A 419 13.09 -16.68 10.33
C ARG A 419 12.98 -15.94 9.01
N SER A 420 11.75 -15.79 8.51
CA SER A 420 11.46 -15.14 7.23
C SER A 420 10.89 -13.73 7.46
N PHE A 421 11.44 -12.75 6.76
CA PHE A 421 11.09 -11.34 6.89
C PHE A 421 10.83 -10.71 5.53
N VAL A 422 10.03 -9.65 5.50
CA VAL A 422 10.01 -8.70 4.38
C VAL A 422 11.14 -7.71 4.58
N SER A 423 12.05 -7.60 3.62
CA SER A 423 13.17 -6.65 3.68
C SER A 423 12.82 -5.33 3.01
N VAL A 424 13.20 -4.24 3.66
CA VAL A 424 13.13 -2.88 3.13
C VAL A 424 14.52 -2.27 3.18
N ASP A 425 15.09 -1.98 2.02
CA ASP A 425 16.40 -1.35 1.89
C ASP A 425 16.25 0.15 1.72
N ALA A 426 16.90 0.90 2.58
CA ALA A 426 16.93 2.36 2.63
C ALA A 426 18.36 2.87 2.42
N ASN A 427 18.53 3.91 1.61
CA ASN A 427 19.84 4.51 1.40
C ASN A 427 20.30 5.27 2.66
N ARG A 428 21.58 5.09 3.05
CA ARG A 428 22.19 5.91 4.09
C ARG A 428 22.46 7.33 3.58
N ASP A 429 22.51 8.27 4.49
CA ASP A 429 22.97 9.61 4.18
C ASP A 429 24.36 9.56 3.51
N PRO A 430 24.64 10.35 2.49
CA PRO A 430 25.95 10.36 1.82
C PRO A 430 27.15 10.55 2.75
N SER A 431 26.99 11.26 3.87
CA SER A 431 28.03 11.48 4.91
C SER A 431 28.32 10.26 5.77
N GLU A 432 27.35 9.32 5.87
CA GLU A 432 27.46 8.12 6.68
C GLU A 432 27.91 6.89 5.88
N ARG A 433 28.02 6.99 4.57
CA ARG A 433 28.43 5.88 3.71
C ARG A 433 29.90 5.59 3.88
N LYS A 434 30.23 4.30 4.05
CA LYS A 434 31.60 3.84 4.22
C LYS A 434 32.10 3.27 2.89
N PRO A 435 33.27 3.71 2.40
CA PRO A 435 33.89 3.10 1.23
C PRO A 435 34.33 1.67 1.58
N LEU A 436 34.14 0.75 0.64
CA LEU A 436 34.62 -0.62 0.75
C LEU A 436 35.81 -0.80 -0.18
N TYR A 437 37.01 -0.89 0.39
CA TYR A 437 38.23 -1.07 -0.41
C TYR A 437 38.48 -2.54 -0.70
N TRP A 438 38.97 -2.81 -1.91
CA TRP A 438 39.44 -4.12 -2.28
C TRP A 438 40.71 -4.49 -1.48
N ASP A 439 40.74 -5.71 -1.00
CA ASP A 439 41.87 -6.27 -0.27
C ASP A 439 42.03 -7.75 -0.61
N GLU A 440 43.29 -8.21 -0.81
CA GLU A 440 43.62 -9.59 -1.19
C GLU A 440 43.12 -10.63 -0.16
N SER A 441 42.95 -10.25 1.11
CA SER A 441 42.43 -11.13 2.15
C SER A 441 40.96 -11.56 1.90
N ASN A 442 40.26 -10.87 1.01
CA ASN A 442 38.93 -11.27 0.58
C ASN A 442 38.89 -12.44 -0.42
N LEU A 443 40.06 -12.73 -1.05
CA LEU A 443 40.18 -13.83 -2.01
C LEU A 443 40.36 -15.16 -1.29
N ASP A 444 39.69 -16.18 -1.81
CA ASP A 444 39.91 -17.57 -1.41
C ASP A 444 40.93 -18.21 -2.37
N LYS A 445 42.23 -18.14 -1.98
CA LYS A 445 43.33 -18.66 -2.80
C LYS A 445 43.15 -20.14 -3.07
N GLY A 446 43.19 -20.52 -4.32
CA GLY A 446 42.98 -21.91 -4.79
C GLY A 446 41.56 -22.19 -5.31
N THR A 447 40.70 -21.18 -5.29
CA THR A 447 39.38 -21.22 -5.93
C THR A 447 39.26 -20.14 -7.02
N LEU A 448 38.24 -20.27 -7.88
CA LEU A 448 37.87 -19.23 -8.86
C LEU A 448 36.65 -18.42 -8.38
N LYS A 449 36.50 -18.29 -7.06
CA LYS A 449 35.45 -17.51 -6.42
C LYS A 449 35.88 -16.05 -6.31
N ILE A 450 35.31 -15.21 -7.15
CA ILE A 450 35.62 -13.79 -7.20
C ILE A 450 34.64 -13.03 -6.29
N PRO A 451 35.13 -12.32 -5.25
CA PRO A 451 34.29 -11.55 -4.38
C PRO A 451 33.86 -10.26 -5.09
N MET A 452 32.55 -10.03 -5.17
CA MET A 452 31.92 -8.84 -5.77
C MET A 452 31.83 -7.67 -4.79
N GLY A 453 31.72 -7.98 -3.50
CA GLY A 453 31.53 -7.04 -2.41
C GLY A 453 30.85 -7.71 -1.22
N PHE A 454 30.23 -6.91 -0.34
CA PHE A 454 29.45 -7.39 0.80
C PHE A 454 28.00 -6.92 0.70
N ASP A 455 27.09 -7.78 1.11
CA ASP A 455 25.68 -7.42 1.30
C ASP A 455 25.44 -6.70 2.63
N ASN A 456 24.18 -6.34 2.90
CA ASN A 456 23.80 -5.69 4.16
C ASN A 456 23.75 -6.67 5.36
N PHE A 457 23.86 -7.98 5.13
CA PHE A 457 23.96 -9.01 6.16
C PHE A 457 25.41 -9.25 6.59
N GLY A 458 26.37 -8.63 5.91
CA GLY A 458 27.81 -8.83 6.14
C GLY A 458 28.39 -10.03 5.40
N GLU A 459 27.61 -10.65 4.52
CA GLU A 459 28.06 -11.81 3.74
C GLU A 459 28.72 -11.38 2.43
N LYS A 460 29.76 -12.15 2.02
CA LYS A 460 30.42 -11.91 0.73
C LYS A 460 29.49 -12.31 -0.43
N VAL A 461 29.28 -11.40 -1.36
CA VAL A 461 28.67 -11.70 -2.66
C VAL A 461 29.74 -12.20 -3.59
N ILE A 462 29.55 -13.38 -4.15
CA ILE A 462 30.59 -14.13 -4.89
C ILE A 462 30.10 -14.47 -6.29
N TRP A 463 30.98 -14.30 -7.28
CA TRP A 463 30.87 -14.90 -8.59
C TRP A 463 31.83 -16.08 -8.69
N ASP A 464 31.31 -17.30 -8.81
CA ASP A 464 32.13 -18.50 -9.02
C ASP A 464 32.39 -18.71 -10.52
N MET A 465 33.59 -18.32 -10.98
CA MET A 465 34.00 -18.51 -12.37
C MET A 465 34.20 -19.96 -12.76
N ALA A 466 34.35 -20.88 -11.79
CA ALA A 466 34.46 -22.32 -12.06
C ALA A 466 33.08 -22.93 -12.34
N ASN A 467 32.01 -22.34 -11.82
CA ASN A 467 30.66 -22.89 -11.99
C ASN A 467 30.22 -22.79 -13.46
N PRO A 468 29.92 -23.91 -14.13
CA PRO A 468 29.47 -23.89 -15.52
C PRO A 468 28.10 -23.28 -15.74
N SER A 469 27.31 -23.05 -14.67
CA SER A 469 26.01 -22.38 -14.73
C SER A 469 26.12 -20.85 -14.70
N THR A 470 27.29 -20.30 -14.35
CA THR A 470 27.52 -18.85 -14.19
C THR A 470 28.74 -18.36 -15.01
N PRO A 471 28.90 -18.75 -16.30
CA PRO A 471 30.13 -18.48 -17.05
C PRO A 471 30.33 -17.02 -17.44
N HIS A 472 29.26 -16.25 -17.63
CA HIS A 472 29.32 -14.89 -18.16
C HIS A 472 28.48 -13.94 -17.32
N MET A 473 28.89 -12.68 -17.30
CA MET A 473 28.30 -11.62 -16.51
C MET A 473 27.89 -10.42 -17.37
N LEU A 474 26.68 -9.92 -17.11
CA LEU A 474 26.20 -8.65 -17.64
C LEU A 474 26.25 -7.59 -16.53
N VAL A 475 26.90 -6.45 -16.80
CA VAL A 475 26.99 -5.33 -15.86
C VAL A 475 26.35 -4.09 -16.47
N CYS A 476 25.35 -3.54 -15.79
CA CYS A 476 24.69 -2.33 -16.25
C CYS A 476 24.73 -1.23 -15.16
N GLY A 477 24.72 0.02 -15.57
CA GLY A 477 24.66 1.16 -14.65
C GLY A 477 24.99 2.48 -15.33
N ALA A 478 24.35 3.55 -14.88
CA ALA A 478 24.58 4.91 -15.38
C ALA A 478 26.00 5.40 -15.08
N THR A 479 26.42 6.47 -15.74
CA THR A 479 27.70 7.14 -15.47
C THR A 479 27.79 7.52 -13.98
N GLY A 480 28.93 7.22 -13.36
CA GLY A 480 29.17 7.47 -11.92
C GLY A 480 28.49 6.50 -10.96
N SER A 481 27.82 5.47 -11.45
CA SER A 481 27.18 4.45 -10.60
C SER A 481 28.17 3.50 -9.91
N GLY A 482 29.40 3.38 -10.42
CA GLY A 482 30.44 2.49 -9.90
C GLY A 482 30.80 1.33 -10.83
N LYS A 483 30.16 1.19 -12.00
CA LYS A 483 30.33 0.11 -12.97
C LYS A 483 31.82 -0.18 -13.30
N SER A 484 32.55 0.82 -13.78
CA SER A 484 33.96 0.64 -14.20
C SER A 484 34.90 0.37 -13.02
N VAL A 485 34.60 0.91 -11.83
CA VAL A 485 35.33 0.64 -10.59
C VAL A 485 35.14 -0.82 -10.17
N HIS A 486 33.93 -1.31 -10.25
CA HIS A 486 33.58 -2.70 -9.97
C HIS A 486 34.31 -3.68 -10.92
N ILE A 487 34.30 -3.38 -12.23
CA ILE A 487 35.00 -4.20 -13.22
C ILE A 487 36.51 -4.26 -12.91
N ARG A 488 37.11 -3.14 -12.50
CA ARG A 488 38.49 -3.11 -12.04
C ARG A 488 38.76 -4.00 -10.84
N SER A 489 37.86 -4.04 -9.85
CA SER A 489 38.02 -4.92 -8.69
C SER A 489 37.94 -6.42 -9.06
N ILE A 490 37.13 -6.77 -10.06
CA ILE A 490 37.11 -8.13 -10.61
C ILE A 490 38.43 -8.45 -11.30
N MET A 491 38.94 -7.55 -12.19
CA MET A 491 40.21 -7.75 -12.89
C MET A 491 41.36 -7.89 -11.89
N GLU A 492 41.44 -7.02 -10.88
CA GLU A 492 42.45 -7.10 -9.81
C GLU A 492 42.40 -8.46 -9.09
N SER A 493 41.18 -8.95 -8.80
CA SER A 493 40.98 -10.28 -8.19
C SER A 493 41.50 -11.39 -9.09
N VAL A 494 41.21 -11.36 -10.39
CA VAL A 494 41.63 -12.37 -11.35
C VAL A 494 43.16 -12.30 -11.62
N GLU A 495 43.75 -11.10 -11.71
CA GLU A 495 45.20 -10.89 -11.81
C GLU A 495 45.92 -11.45 -10.59
N THR A 496 45.40 -11.20 -9.39
CA THR A 496 45.97 -11.70 -8.11
C THR A 496 45.92 -13.21 -8.02
N LEU A 497 44.84 -13.84 -8.50
CA LEU A 497 44.73 -15.31 -8.57
C LEU A 497 45.67 -15.90 -9.59
N GLY A 498 46.03 -15.16 -10.64
CA GLY A 498 46.96 -15.54 -11.69
C GLY A 498 46.42 -16.57 -12.67
N GLY A 499 47.18 -16.79 -13.78
CA GLY A 499 46.90 -17.84 -14.76
C GLY A 499 45.74 -17.56 -15.73
N TRP A 500 45.17 -16.34 -15.72
CA TRP A 500 44.16 -15.88 -16.67
C TRP A 500 44.70 -14.78 -17.56
N ASP A 501 44.40 -14.83 -18.87
CA ASP A 501 44.66 -13.79 -19.83
C ASP A 501 43.45 -12.85 -19.89
N ILE A 502 43.66 -11.56 -19.56
CA ILE A 502 42.61 -10.54 -19.52
C ILE A 502 42.67 -9.71 -20.77
N GLU A 503 41.63 -9.71 -21.58
CA GLU A 503 41.49 -8.89 -22.78
C GLU A 503 40.38 -7.86 -22.59
N ILE A 504 40.69 -6.58 -22.87
CA ILE A 504 39.78 -5.46 -22.63
C ILE A 504 39.37 -4.82 -23.94
N PHE A 505 38.09 -4.81 -24.26
CA PHE A 505 37.47 -4.06 -25.35
C PHE A 505 36.77 -2.82 -24.77
N ASP A 506 37.31 -1.63 -25.12
CA ASP A 506 36.90 -0.38 -24.48
C ASP A 506 36.75 0.76 -25.51
N PRO A 507 35.67 0.81 -26.29
CA PRO A 507 35.44 1.82 -27.30
C PRO A 507 35.31 3.25 -26.76
N LYS A 508 35.11 3.41 -25.44
CA LYS A 508 34.99 4.72 -24.78
C LYS A 508 36.22 5.20 -24.04
N TYR A 509 37.32 4.42 -24.03
CA TYR A 509 38.55 4.78 -23.35
C TYR A 509 38.42 4.96 -21.82
N GLU A 510 37.54 4.23 -21.16
CA GLU A 510 37.40 4.26 -19.68
C GLU A 510 38.58 3.55 -18.98
N PHE A 511 39.21 2.58 -19.64
CA PHE A 511 40.35 1.79 -19.15
C PHE A 511 41.70 2.21 -19.76
N ARG A 512 41.89 3.50 -20.07
CA ARG A 512 43.08 4.07 -20.81
C ARG A 512 44.47 3.69 -20.25
N ARG A 513 44.55 3.36 -18.97
CA ARG A 513 45.80 2.97 -18.30
C ARG A 513 46.08 1.47 -18.38
N MET A 514 45.18 0.70 -18.97
CA MET A 514 45.29 -0.74 -19.19
C MET A 514 45.43 -1.00 -20.68
N ASN A 515 46.04 -2.14 -21.06
CA ASN A 515 46.18 -2.51 -22.46
C ASN A 515 44.81 -2.90 -23.05
N SER A 516 44.08 -1.92 -23.56
CA SER A 516 42.74 -2.10 -24.11
C SER A 516 42.70 -1.89 -25.63
N ILE A 517 41.81 -2.62 -26.30
CA ILE A 517 41.49 -2.45 -27.72
C ILE A 517 40.28 -1.51 -27.81
N ASN A 518 40.50 -0.34 -28.49
CA ASN A 518 39.53 0.75 -28.49
C ASN A 518 38.83 0.96 -29.83
N GLU A 519 39.52 0.68 -30.94
CA GLU A 519 38.99 0.88 -32.29
C GLU A 519 38.00 -0.25 -32.66
N ILE A 520 36.81 0.11 -33.14
CA ILE A 520 35.74 -0.84 -33.48
C ILE A 520 36.22 -1.91 -34.46
N ALA A 521 36.95 -1.51 -35.51
CA ALA A 521 37.49 -2.45 -36.50
C ALA A 521 38.51 -3.45 -35.90
N ALA A 522 39.33 -2.97 -34.93
CA ALA A 522 40.26 -3.83 -34.21
C ALA A 522 39.54 -4.79 -33.25
N ILE A 523 38.45 -4.32 -32.60
CA ILE A 523 37.58 -5.15 -31.76
C ILE A 523 36.92 -6.24 -32.61
N GLU A 524 36.32 -5.91 -33.76
CA GLU A 524 35.72 -6.88 -34.69
C GLU A 524 36.73 -7.94 -35.12
N ALA A 525 37.93 -7.53 -35.55
CA ALA A 525 38.98 -8.44 -35.97
C ALA A 525 39.49 -9.33 -34.84
N ARG A 526 39.57 -8.81 -33.60
CA ARG A 526 39.98 -9.62 -32.43
C ARG A 526 38.93 -10.61 -32.04
N MET A 527 37.62 -10.20 -32.03
CA MET A 527 36.49 -11.08 -31.73
C MET A 527 36.37 -12.23 -32.75
N GLU A 528 36.61 -11.96 -34.03
CA GLU A 528 36.65 -12.99 -35.07
C GLU A 528 37.77 -14.01 -34.80
N ARG A 529 38.97 -13.56 -34.44
CA ARG A 529 40.11 -14.44 -34.06
C ARG A 529 39.80 -15.24 -32.80
N LEU A 530 39.18 -14.65 -31.79
CA LEU A 530 38.76 -15.37 -30.57
C LEU A 530 37.78 -16.51 -30.87
N VAL A 531 36.86 -16.32 -31.82
CA VAL A 531 35.99 -17.41 -32.28
C VAL A 531 36.80 -18.53 -32.97
N VAL A 532 37.84 -18.21 -33.71
CA VAL A 532 38.74 -19.22 -34.33
C VAL A 532 39.52 -19.95 -33.23
N GLU A 533 40.16 -19.23 -32.30
CA GLU A 533 40.87 -19.80 -31.14
C GLU A 533 39.97 -20.76 -30.33
N MET A 534 38.73 -20.30 -30.05
CA MET A 534 37.72 -21.10 -29.36
C MET A 534 37.41 -22.41 -30.11
N ASN A 535 37.14 -22.34 -31.41
CA ASN A 535 36.85 -23.53 -32.22
C ASN A 535 38.02 -24.53 -32.25
N GLN A 536 39.25 -24.01 -32.41
CA GLN A 536 40.47 -24.81 -32.37
C GLN A 536 40.66 -25.52 -31.01
N ALA A 537 40.39 -24.82 -29.89
CA ALA A 537 40.46 -25.38 -28.55
C ALA A 537 39.43 -26.49 -28.36
N VAL A 538 38.20 -26.27 -28.81
CA VAL A 538 37.12 -27.29 -28.75
C VAL A 538 37.47 -28.51 -29.60
N GLU A 539 38.00 -28.32 -30.83
CA GLU A 539 38.38 -29.42 -31.73
C GLU A 539 39.58 -30.22 -31.24
N SER A 540 40.53 -29.55 -30.57
CA SER A 540 41.73 -30.19 -30.03
C SER A 540 41.53 -30.83 -28.64
N GLY A 541 40.36 -30.65 -28.04
CA GLY A 541 40.07 -31.14 -26.69
C GLY A 541 40.84 -30.37 -25.60
N MET A 542 41.29 -29.16 -25.88
CA MET A 542 41.91 -28.29 -24.89
C MET A 542 40.83 -27.64 -24.00
N ASP A 543 40.79 -28.00 -22.74
CA ASP A 543 39.74 -27.64 -21.82
C ASP A 543 39.87 -26.19 -21.29
N GLU A 544 41.03 -25.51 -21.40
CA GLU A 544 41.26 -24.23 -20.73
C GLU A 544 42.10 -23.22 -21.49
N LEU A 545 41.48 -22.30 -22.22
CA LEU A 545 42.11 -21.08 -22.70
C LEU A 545 42.36 -20.04 -21.59
N LYS A 546 41.64 -20.12 -20.45
CA LYS A 546 41.73 -19.20 -19.30
C LYS A 546 41.70 -17.75 -19.68
N LYS A 547 40.69 -17.34 -20.46
CA LYS A 547 40.55 -15.96 -20.92
C LYS A 547 39.36 -15.26 -20.23
N LEU A 548 39.62 -14.11 -19.63
CA LEU A 548 38.61 -13.17 -19.20
C LEU A 548 38.51 -12.02 -20.21
N ILE A 549 37.38 -11.92 -20.87
CA ILE A 549 37.09 -10.85 -21.83
C ILE A 549 36.20 -9.81 -21.12
N VAL A 550 36.69 -8.60 -20.98
CA VAL A 550 35.95 -7.44 -20.50
C VAL A 550 35.54 -6.60 -21.71
N PHE A 551 34.25 -6.54 -21.99
CA PHE A 551 33.70 -5.76 -23.08
C PHE A 551 32.89 -4.60 -22.53
N ASP A 552 33.54 -3.46 -22.32
CA ASP A 552 32.86 -2.25 -21.87
C ASP A 552 32.11 -1.58 -23.01
N GLU A 553 30.98 -0.98 -22.73
CA GLU A 553 30.03 -0.36 -23.66
C GLU A 553 29.77 -1.20 -24.93
N PHE A 554 29.61 -2.51 -24.75
CA PHE A 554 29.36 -3.45 -25.86
C PHE A 554 28.18 -3.02 -26.73
N ALA A 555 27.14 -2.38 -26.12
CA ALA A 555 25.98 -1.86 -26.81
C ALA A 555 26.35 -0.81 -27.89
N ASP A 556 27.23 0.12 -27.56
CA ASP A 556 27.69 1.16 -28.48
C ASP A 556 28.60 0.57 -29.55
N ALA A 557 29.43 -0.40 -29.18
CA ALA A 557 30.26 -1.12 -30.16
C ALA A 557 29.40 -1.88 -31.19
N LEU A 558 28.39 -2.61 -30.75
CA LEU A 558 27.43 -3.32 -31.62
C LEU A 558 26.66 -2.36 -32.55
N ALA A 559 26.34 -1.15 -32.05
CA ALA A 559 25.66 -0.14 -32.85
C ALA A 559 26.55 0.40 -34.00
N GLN A 560 27.87 0.55 -33.77
CA GLN A 560 28.84 1.11 -34.67
C GLN A 560 29.51 0.08 -35.60
N ALA A 561 29.42 -1.21 -35.22
CA ALA A 561 30.03 -2.31 -35.98
C ALA A 561 29.41 -2.48 -37.39
N ARG A 562 30.20 -3.07 -38.30
CA ARG A 562 29.78 -3.36 -39.69
C ARG A 562 28.50 -4.19 -39.77
N LYS A 563 27.63 -3.83 -40.70
CA LYS A 563 26.32 -4.46 -40.88
C LYS A 563 25.99 -4.69 -42.37
N GLY A 564 25.18 -5.70 -42.61
CA GLY A 564 24.62 -5.96 -43.94
C GLY A 564 25.70 -6.16 -45.00
N LYS A 565 25.70 -5.34 -46.05
CA LYS A 565 26.64 -5.46 -47.19
C LYS A 565 28.11 -5.17 -46.82
N GLU A 566 28.37 -4.44 -45.74
CA GLU A 566 29.73 -4.15 -45.26
C GLU A 566 30.46 -5.39 -44.74
N LEU A 567 29.73 -6.44 -44.46
CA LEU A 567 30.28 -7.74 -44.06
C LEU A 567 30.68 -8.64 -45.22
N ASN A 568 30.30 -8.31 -46.46
CA ASN A 568 30.63 -9.12 -47.63
C ASN A 568 32.13 -9.01 -47.97
N THR A 569 32.72 -10.14 -48.34
CA THR A 569 34.03 -10.20 -48.95
C THR A 569 33.89 -10.33 -50.47
N TYR A 570 34.80 -9.74 -51.22
CA TYR A 570 34.76 -9.66 -52.67
C TYR A 570 35.99 -10.27 -53.27
N ASP A 571 35.81 -10.94 -54.40
CA ASP A 571 36.92 -11.42 -55.20
C ASP A 571 37.58 -10.25 -55.99
N ARG A 572 38.65 -10.59 -56.75
CA ARG A 572 39.42 -9.62 -57.59
C ARG A 572 38.54 -8.98 -58.70
N GLN A 573 37.40 -9.55 -58.99
CA GLN A 573 36.46 -9.08 -60.01
C GLN A 573 35.28 -8.29 -59.40
N GLY A 574 35.30 -8.04 -58.09
CA GLY A 574 34.24 -7.30 -57.39
C GLY A 574 32.97 -8.09 -57.11
N LYS A 575 32.98 -9.40 -57.27
CA LYS A 575 31.85 -10.29 -56.98
C LYS A 575 31.97 -10.77 -55.51
N VAL A 576 30.83 -10.85 -54.81
CA VAL A 576 30.78 -11.39 -53.44
C VAL A 576 31.25 -12.84 -53.46
N ASN A 577 32.30 -13.15 -52.70
CA ASN A 577 32.90 -14.47 -52.55
C ASN A 577 32.84 -15.06 -51.12
N GLY A 578 32.29 -14.27 -50.17
CA GLY A 578 32.11 -14.67 -48.78
C GLY A 578 31.52 -13.59 -47.94
N ARG A 579 31.39 -13.86 -46.62
CA ARG A 579 30.89 -12.91 -45.63
C ARG A 579 31.61 -13.10 -44.29
N HIS A 580 32.08 -12.01 -43.70
CA HIS A 580 32.47 -11.99 -42.29
C HIS A 580 31.24 -12.14 -41.37
N LYS A 581 31.42 -12.71 -40.21
CA LYS A 581 30.41 -12.67 -39.16
C LYS A 581 30.41 -11.27 -38.55
N SER A 582 29.21 -10.79 -38.20
CA SER A 582 29.10 -9.52 -37.49
C SER A 582 29.69 -9.62 -36.08
N LEU A 583 29.98 -8.46 -35.45
CA LEU A 583 30.42 -8.41 -34.07
C LEU A 583 29.41 -9.08 -33.11
N GLU A 584 28.12 -8.90 -33.38
CA GLU A 584 27.02 -9.54 -32.62
C GLU A 584 27.03 -11.06 -32.78
N GLU A 585 27.20 -11.57 -34.02
CA GLU A 585 27.27 -13.01 -34.28
C GLU A 585 28.49 -13.65 -33.60
N ASN A 586 29.64 -12.98 -33.61
CA ASN A 586 30.85 -13.46 -32.95
C ASN A 586 30.71 -13.45 -31.43
N LEU A 587 30.14 -12.39 -30.83
CA LEU A 587 29.86 -12.31 -29.40
C LEU A 587 28.91 -13.44 -28.97
N LYS A 588 27.83 -13.64 -29.73
CA LYS A 588 26.86 -14.72 -29.45
C LYS A 588 27.52 -16.11 -29.46
N LEU A 589 28.41 -16.38 -30.42
CA LEU A 589 29.14 -17.65 -30.49
C LEU A 589 30.06 -17.86 -29.28
N LEU A 590 30.78 -16.82 -28.87
CA LEU A 590 31.66 -16.87 -27.70
C LEU A 590 30.86 -17.09 -26.40
N LEU A 591 29.72 -16.43 -26.25
CA LEU A 591 28.83 -16.63 -25.10
C LEU A 591 28.24 -18.03 -25.03
N GLN A 592 27.89 -18.62 -26.19
CA GLN A 592 27.27 -19.96 -26.23
C GLN A 592 28.28 -21.11 -26.07
N LYS A 593 29.49 -20.96 -26.64
CA LYS A 593 30.46 -22.06 -26.72
C LYS A 593 31.73 -21.83 -25.90
N GLY A 594 32.09 -20.58 -25.62
CA GLY A 594 33.35 -20.21 -24.95
C GLY A 594 33.47 -20.78 -23.53
N ARG A 595 32.34 -21.06 -22.89
CA ARG A 595 32.31 -21.68 -21.57
C ARG A 595 33.12 -23.00 -21.49
N SER A 596 32.96 -23.84 -22.47
CA SER A 596 33.57 -25.17 -22.50
C SER A 596 35.10 -25.18 -22.67
N CYS A 597 35.68 -24.08 -23.17
CA CYS A 597 37.14 -23.94 -23.35
C CYS A 597 37.75 -22.87 -22.42
N GLY A 598 37.07 -22.48 -21.33
CA GLY A 598 37.61 -21.59 -20.31
C GLY A 598 37.54 -20.08 -20.67
N ILE A 599 36.67 -19.67 -21.57
CA ILE A 599 36.41 -18.25 -21.85
C ILE A 599 35.30 -17.76 -20.90
N ARG A 600 35.55 -16.62 -20.23
CA ARG A 600 34.59 -15.88 -19.41
C ARG A 600 34.43 -14.47 -20.00
N ILE A 601 33.21 -13.97 -20.00
CA ILE A 601 32.92 -12.65 -20.59
C ILE A 601 32.17 -11.78 -19.59
N ILE A 602 32.65 -10.59 -19.34
CA ILE A 602 31.96 -9.50 -18.68
C ILE A 602 31.54 -8.52 -19.76
N ALA A 603 30.27 -8.43 -20.07
CA ALA A 603 29.72 -7.42 -20.97
C ALA A 603 29.11 -6.28 -20.16
N ALA A 604 29.57 -5.06 -20.39
CA ALA A 604 29.12 -3.91 -19.64
C ALA A 604 28.50 -2.84 -20.55
N THR A 605 27.49 -2.12 -20.04
CA THR A 605 26.86 -1.03 -20.77
C THR A 605 26.21 -0.01 -19.82
N GLN A 606 26.12 1.23 -20.24
CA GLN A 606 25.33 2.27 -19.59
C GLN A 606 23.89 2.30 -20.10
N ARG A 607 23.60 1.62 -21.22
CA ARG A 607 22.29 1.63 -21.88
C ARG A 607 21.53 0.32 -21.65
N ALA A 608 20.70 0.29 -20.62
CA ALA A 608 19.77 -0.78 -20.36
C ALA A 608 18.52 -0.65 -21.27
N SER A 609 18.61 -1.06 -22.52
CA SER A 609 17.46 -1.03 -23.42
C SER A 609 17.15 -2.40 -24.00
N VAL A 610 15.86 -2.71 -24.20
CA VAL A 610 15.39 -3.98 -24.80
C VAL A 610 15.99 -4.22 -26.20
N LYS A 611 16.36 -3.17 -26.92
CA LYS A 611 17.01 -3.27 -28.24
C LYS A 611 18.45 -3.79 -28.16
N VAL A 612 19.11 -3.59 -27.05
CA VAL A 612 20.50 -3.95 -26.81
C VAL A 612 20.59 -5.25 -26.00
N ILE A 613 19.79 -5.34 -24.93
CA ILE A 613 19.72 -6.52 -24.08
C ILE A 613 18.41 -7.25 -24.41
N THR A 614 18.46 -8.02 -25.52
CA THR A 614 17.34 -8.87 -25.93
C THR A 614 17.19 -10.06 -24.98
N GLY A 615 16.02 -10.71 -24.95
CA GLY A 615 15.82 -11.91 -24.16
C GLY A 615 16.85 -13.00 -24.46
N ASP A 616 17.21 -13.19 -25.76
CA ASP A 616 18.23 -14.16 -26.20
C ASP A 616 19.64 -13.78 -25.72
N ALA A 617 19.98 -12.49 -25.75
CA ALA A 617 21.27 -12.03 -25.23
C ALA A 617 21.34 -12.23 -23.72
N LYS A 618 20.28 -11.89 -23.00
CA LYS A 618 20.18 -12.02 -21.54
C LYS A 618 20.31 -13.47 -21.07
N ALA A 619 19.73 -14.42 -21.81
CA ALA A 619 19.83 -15.86 -21.52
C ALA A 619 21.28 -16.38 -21.49
N ASN A 620 22.20 -15.70 -22.19
CA ASN A 620 23.63 -16.07 -22.20
C ASN A 620 24.44 -15.37 -21.08
N PHE A 621 23.82 -14.51 -20.29
CA PHE A 621 24.42 -13.84 -19.13
C PHE A 621 23.68 -14.24 -17.85
N PRO A 622 23.93 -15.44 -17.30
CA PRO A 622 23.24 -15.90 -16.11
C PRO A 622 23.55 -15.07 -14.86
N VAL A 623 24.73 -14.42 -14.82
CA VAL A 623 25.09 -13.46 -13.78
C VAL A 623 24.77 -12.05 -14.26
N GLN A 624 24.03 -11.31 -13.49
CA GLN A 624 23.58 -9.97 -13.83
C GLN A 624 23.83 -9.01 -12.65
N ILE A 625 24.45 -7.89 -12.96
CA ILE A 625 24.66 -6.80 -12.00
C ILE A 625 24.03 -5.53 -12.56
N CYS A 626 23.22 -4.88 -11.76
CA CYS A 626 22.67 -3.59 -12.07
C CYS A 626 23.04 -2.59 -10.97
N PHE A 627 23.94 -1.66 -11.30
CA PHE A 627 24.19 -0.46 -10.51
C PHE A 627 23.10 0.56 -10.76
N ARG A 628 23.15 1.72 -10.06
CA ARG A 628 22.13 2.75 -10.20
C ARG A 628 21.82 3.08 -11.67
N VAL A 629 20.54 3.06 -12.00
CA VAL A 629 19.98 3.44 -13.31
C VAL A 629 18.95 4.57 -13.13
N PRO A 630 18.63 5.36 -14.17
CA PRO A 630 17.70 6.48 -14.06
C PRO A 630 16.24 6.08 -13.86
N LYS A 631 15.82 4.92 -14.38
CA LYS A 631 14.40 4.52 -14.43
C LYS A 631 14.22 3.06 -14.02
N ALA A 632 13.08 2.76 -13.41
CA ALA A 632 12.69 1.39 -13.03
C ALA A 632 12.63 0.44 -14.25
N ILE A 633 12.24 0.94 -15.44
CA ILE A 633 12.25 0.14 -16.66
C ILE A 633 13.65 -0.36 -17.03
N ASP A 634 14.68 0.43 -16.76
CA ASP A 634 16.06 0.04 -17.03
C ASP A 634 16.51 -1.09 -16.09
N SER A 635 16.07 -1.05 -14.83
CA SER A 635 16.27 -2.14 -13.87
C SER A 635 15.61 -3.44 -14.35
N ARG A 636 14.34 -3.37 -14.80
CA ARG A 636 13.60 -4.53 -15.31
C ARG A 636 14.25 -5.15 -16.54
N VAL A 637 14.82 -4.35 -17.43
CA VAL A 637 15.52 -4.86 -18.62
C VAL A 637 16.71 -5.75 -18.24
N VAL A 638 17.43 -5.41 -17.16
CA VAL A 638 18.60 -6.15 -16.69
C VAL A 638 18.21 -7.29 -15.76
N LEU A 639 17.42 -7.01 -14.73
CA LEU A 639 17.17 -7.91 -13.59
C LEU A 639 15.77 -8.57 -13.59
N ASP A 640 14.85 -8.22 -14.50
CA ASP A 640 13.43 -8.56 -14.50
C ASP A 640 12.65 -8.00 -13.29
N GLU A 641 13.27 -7.11 -12.51
CA GLU A 641 12.66 -6.47 -11.34
C GLU A 641 13.07 -5.00 -11.21
N ASP A 642 12.27 -4.23 -10.46
CA ASP A 642 12.58 -2.86 -10.07
C ASP A 642 13.56 -2.82 -8.90
N GLY A 643 14.23 -1.68 -8.70
CA GLY A 643 15.03 -1.44 -7.50
C GLY A 643 16.37 -0.77 -7.79
N ALA A 644 16.97 -0.98 -8.95
CA ALA A 644 18.25 -0.35 -9.28
C ALA A 644 18.14 1.18 -9.47
N GLU A 645 16.94 1.70 -9.75
CA GLU A 645 16.66 3.15 -9.77
C GLU A 645 16.75 3.80 -8.39
N SER A 646 16.57 3.00 -7.34
CA SER A 646 16.58 3.46 -5.94
C SER A 646 17.95 3.36 -5.28
N LEU A 647 18.96 2.83 -5.96
CA LEU A 647 20.32 2.67 -5.44
C LEU A 647 21.02 4.00 -5.24
N SER A 648 21.98 4.03 -4.30
CA SER A 648 22.71 5.24 -3.94
C SER A 648 23.81 5.62 -4.95
N GLY A 649 24.20 4.70 -5.85
CA GLY A 649 25.37 4.86 -6.75
C GLY A 649 26.69 4.56 -6.06
N LYS A 650 27.81 4.88 -6.70
CA LYS A 650 29.18 4.69 -6.16
C LYS A 650 29.45 3.25 -5.69
N GLY A 651 29.03 2.26 -6.47
CA GLY A 651 29.25 0.84 -6.20
C GLY A 651 28.15 0.15 -5.40
N ASP A 652 27.08 0.84 -5.06
CA ASP A 652 25.84 0.23 -4.56
C ASP A 652 25.13 -0.44 -5.73
N GLY A 653 24.96 -1.74 -5.70
CA GLY A 653 24.50 -2.58 -6.80
C GLY A 653 23.52 -3.67 -6.37
N LEU A 654 22.81 -4.19 -7.35
CA LEU A 654 21.99 -5.39 -7.26
C LEU A 654 22.65 -6.52 -8.05
N PHE A 655 22.86 -7.64 -7.41
CA PHE A 655 23.47 -8.85 -7.96
C PHE A 655 22.45 -9.97 -8.08
N ARG A 656 22.33 -10.53 -9.26
CA ARG A 656 21.47 -11.70 -9.53
C ARG A 656 22.29 -12.80 -10.17
N SER A 657 22.19 -14.00 -9.63
CA SER A 657 22.85 -15.19 -10.13
C SER A 657 21.99 -16.41 -9.80
N PRO A 658 22.04 -17.48 -10.61
CA PRO A 658 21.38 -18.77 -10.32
C PRO A 658 21.79 -19.41 -8.99
N GLU A 659 22.94 -19.02 -8.44
CA GLU A 659 23.44 -19.50 -7.15
C GLU A 659 22.75 -18.85 -5.94
N TYR A 660 22.02 -17.76 -6.16
CA TYR A 660 21.30 -17.02 -5.14
C TYR A 660 19.78 -17.15 -5.35
N ASN A 661 19.05 -17.33 -4.27
CA ASN A 661 17.59 -17.47 -4.33
C ASN A 661 16.86 -16.18 -4.72
N ASP A 662 17.50 -15.03 -4.47
CA ASP A 662 16.94 -13.69 -4.75
C ASP A 662 18.04 -12.76 -5.24
N THR A 663 17.64 -11.60 -5.75
CA THR A 663 18.57 -10.52 -6.08
C THR A 663 19.11 -9.89 -4.79
N VAL A 664 20.42 -9.89 -4.64
CA VAL A 664 21.13 -9.42 -3.46
C VAL A 664 21.58 -7.99 -3.67
N ARG A 665 21.28 -7.07 -2.73
CA ARG A 665 21.87 -5.74 -2.71
C ARG A 665 23.23 -5.81 -2.04
N PHE A 666 24.25 -5.20 -2.67
CA PHE A 666 25.61 -5.25 -2.19
C PHE A 666 26.35 -3.95 -2.44
N GLN A 667 27.39 -3.69 -1.65
CA GLN A 667 28.39 -2.66 -1.91
C GLN A 667 29.59 -3.30 -2.57
N SER A 668 29.92 -2.84 -3.76
CA SER A 668 31.08 -3.26 -4.53
C SER A 668 32.40 -2.75 -3.92
N PHE A 669 33.46 -3.51 -4.14
CA PHE A 669 34.82 -3.06 -3.82
C PHE A 669 35.27 -1.91 -4.71
N MET A 670 36.10 -1.05 -4.13
CA MET A 670 36.82 0.03 -4.80
C MET A 670 38.33 -0.26 -4.78
N VAL A 671 38.93 -0.29 -5.96
CA VAL A 671 40.38 -0.45 -6.12
C VAL A 671 41.06 0.92 -6.00
N GLY A 672 42.14 1.00 -5.21
CA GLY A 672 42.92 2.19 -4.95
C GLY A 672 43.19 2.36 -3.45
N ASN A 673 44.27 3.06 -3.11
CA ASN A 673 44.57 3.35 -1.71
C ASN A 673 43.54 4.34 -1.12
N PRO A 674 43.19 4.17 0.17
CA PRO A 674 42.32 5.09 0.89
C PRO A 674 42.87 6.51 0.98
#